data_10ff82239aca21d13e53105992a9500a
#
_entry.id   10ff82239aca21d13e53105992a9500a
#
_cell.length_a   1.000
_cell.length_b   1.000
_cell.length_c   1.000
_cell.angle_alpha   90.00
_cell.angle_beta   90.00
_cell.angle_gamma   90.00
#
_symmetry.space_group_name_H-M   'P 1'
#
loop_
_entity.id
_entity.type
_entity.pdbx_description
1 polymer ?
#
loop_
_entity_poly.entity_id
_entity_poly.type
_entity_poly.pdbx_seq_one_letter_code
_entity_poly.pdbx_strand_id
1 'polypeptide(L)'
;MSAAIAQNEDIDILEQDIEEISPFLLKILLQDKTTGKNIRFACDEYAKYGEAYTAEKEILPELIIGKNTKIIQPRTAKSKAEQASRTRKAAEVFTPSWICNEMINHCDEEWFGRKNVFNIQTEHNWKPTTAPIWFEKNNKRKKDGWQQYVDSKRLEITCGEAPYLASRYDTTTGEFLPIEKRIGILDRKLRVVNENADNEADWFKWAKRAFEATYGYEYQGDNLLLARENLLWTFIDNFKFKHKKLPTLSQIKQIANVIAWNIWQMDGLKDCVPFGAADNPQLELFNNAPAINSLINCKIKNWRNKTIFYFRTLKGGKTMKFDVAIGNPAYQASNETYNRQEPIYPLFYDTVKVIADKSILISPARFLFDNGLTSKEWNRKMLQDIHIKVVRFEPDSSKIFPSTDIKGGIVIIYRDNKKKFCAIGDFIPDDTLRSISTKFIKDVEHNLPSIMFGGRSDLKFNNEYLKDYPESIYRRLQAVQKKHPNVKELSPNEEYELKSSTLDVLTDCGLYETKPDKLCYKILGLCNMKRVFRFIEKRYMIARYTNHNNIEGYKVFVPESNGSGAIGEVLSTPLIGTPLTSSTPTFISIGNFNNQDEAEHLLKYIKTKLVRVLLGILKKTQHNPVSTWAYVPLQDFTDKSDIDWSKSVHEIDLQLYKKYGLDADEINFIETHVKPME
;
A
#
# COMPACT_ATOMS: atom_id res chain seq x y z
N MET A 1 -42.23 -1.41 -21.24
CA MET A 1 -40.82 -1.38 -21.74
C MET A 1 -40.28 0.03 -22.00
N SER A 2 -41.09 1.01 -22.44
CA SER A 2 -40.56 2.32 -22.87
C SER A 2 -40.36 3.34 -21.75
N ALA A 3 -41.12 3.32 -20.65
CA ALA A 3 -41.02 4.36 -19.61
C ALA A 3 -39.85 4.13 -18.62
N ALA A 4 -39.67 2.91 -18.14
CA ALA A 4 -38.58 2.60 -17.18
C ALA A 4 -37.15 2.74 -17.79
N ILE A 5 -37.02 2.46 -19.09
CA ILE A 5 -35.71 2.58 -19.78
C ILE A 5 -35.46 4.01 -20.31
N ALA A 6 -36.51 4.82 -20.49
CA ALA A 6 -36.42 6.09 -21.21
C ALA A 6 -35.85 7.26 -20.40
N GLN A 7 -35.81 7.19 -19.06
CA GLN A 7 -35.51 8.33 -18.18
C GLN A 7 -34.45 8.07 -17.12
N ASN A 8 -33.72 6.93 -17.14
CA ASN A 8 -32.85 6.59 -16.03
C ASN A 8 -31.50 7.33 -16.09
N GLU A 9 -31.50 8.62 -15.71
CA GLU A 9 -30.32 9.37 -15.25
C GLU A 9 -30.07 9.13 -13.74
N ASP A 10 -30.87 8.26 -13.11
CA ASP A 10 -30.69 7.88 -11.71
C ASP A 10 -29.47 6.94 -11.58
N ILE A 11 -28.68 7.16 -10.55
CA ILE A 11 -27.55 6.28 -10.20
C ILE A 11 -28.04 4.95 -9.61
N ASP A 12 -29.19 4.97 -8.95
CA ASP A 12 -29.83 3.81 -8.33
C ASP A 12 -30.76 3.13 -9.33
N ILE A 13 -30.34 2.01 -9.88
CA ILE A 13 -31.14 1.19 -10.78
C ILE A 13 -32.00 0.27 -9.91
N LEU A 14 -33.30 0.53 -9.87
CA LEU A 14 -34.19 -0.29 -9.06
C LEU A 14 -34.36 -1.68 -9.68
N GLU A 15 -34.19 -2.71 -8.88
CA GLU A 15 -34.42 -4.12 -9.28
C GLU A 15 -35.87 -4.33 -9.72
N GLN A 16 -36.79 -3.51 -9.21
CA GLN A 16 -38.20 -3.49 -9.66
C GLN A 16 -38.32 -3.11 -11.14
N ASP A 17 -37.52 -2.13 -11.61
CA ASP A 17 -37.55 -1.70 -13.02
C ASP A 17 -36.99 -2.81 -13.93
N ILE A 18 -36.00 -3.56 -13.47
CA ILE A 18 -35.45 -4.72 -14.19
C ILE A 18 -36.51 -5.83 -14.29
N GLU A 19 -37.22 -6.11 -13.19
CA GLU A 19 -38.28 -7.10 -13.12
C GLU A 19 -39.44 -6.72 -14.07
N GLU A 20 -39.80 -5.45 -14.17
CA GLU A 20 -40.83 -4.95 -15.07
C GLU A 20 -40.45 -5.06 -16.57
N ILE A 21 -39.15 -4.88 -16.89
CA ILE A 21 -38.66 -5.17 -18.25
C ILE A 21 -38.84 -6.67 -18.57
N SER A 22 -38.42 -7.53 -17.68
CA SER A 22 -38.63 -8.97 -17.75
C SER A 22 -38.18 -9.66 -16.45
N PRO A 23 -39.05 -10.47 -15.80
CA PRO A 23 -38.68 -11.26 -14.61
C PRO A 23 -37.47 -12.18 -14.82
N PHE A 24 -37.23 -12.59 -16.05
CA PHE A 24 -36.06 -13.40 -16.39
C PHE A 24 -34.73 -12.62 -16.33
N LEU A 25 -34.73 -11.29 -16.46
CA LEU A 25 -33.51 -10.50 -16.40
C LEU A 25 -32.95 -10.47 -14.99
N LEU A 26 -33.78 -10.17 -13.99
CA LEU A 26 -33.35 -10.15 -12.60
C LEU A 26 -32.83 -11.52 -12.15
N LYS A 27 -33.55 -12.61 -12.55
CA LYS A 27 -33.06 -13.97 -12.29
C LYS A 27 -31.73 -14.28 -12.92
N ILE A 28 -31.45 -13.79 -14.13
CA ILE A 28 -30.12 -13.95 -14.78
C ILE A 28 -29.07 -13.19 -14.02
N LEU A 29 -29.36 -11.94 -13.60
CA LEU A 29 -28.40 -11.10 -12.87
C LEU A 29 -28.10 -11.63 -11.46
N LEU A 30 -29.07 -12.28 -10.81
CA LEU A 30 -28.86 -12.90 -9.50
C LEU A 30 -28.14 -14.25 -9.58
N GLN A 31 -28.14 -14.92 -10.75
CA GLN A 31 -27.59 -16.27 -10.85
C GLN A 31 -26.07 -16.32 -10.66
N ASP A 32 -25.60 -17.16 -9.75
CA ASP A 32 -24.22 -17.64 -9.70
C ASP A 32 -24.02 -18.81 -10.67
N LYS A 33 -23.15 -18.60 -11.67
CA LYS A 33 -22.90 -19.61 -12.71
C LYS A 33 -22.05 -20.79 -12.25
N THR A 34 -21.44 -20.69 -11.08
CA THR A 34 -20.68 -21.80 -10.47
C THR A 34 -21.59 -22.82 -9.85
N THR A 35 -22.53 -22.38 -9.05
CA THR A 35 -23.43 -23.24 -8.26
C THR A 35 -24.79 -23.50 -8.95
N GLY A 36 -25.20 -22.60 -9.85
CA GLY A 36 -26.53 -22.58 -10.44
C GLY A 36 -27.61 -21.95 -9.53
N LYS A 37 -27.29 -21.65 -8.27
CA LYS A 37 -28.12 -20.93 -7.30
C LYS A 37 -28.00 -19.43 -7.48
N ASN A 38 -28.64 -18.63 -6.62
CA ASN A 38 -28.42 -17.20 -6.61
C ASN A 38 -27.10 -16.83 -5.87
N ILE A 39 -26.60 -15.61 -6.13
CA ILE A 39 -25.54 -14.99 -5.35
C ILE A 39 -26.01 -14.78 -3.91
N ARG A 40 -25.07 -14.76 -2.96
CA ARG A 40 -25.35 -14.61 -1.52
C ARG A 40 -25.11 -13.17 -1.08
N PHE A 41 -25.74 -12.73 0.01
CA PHE A 41 -25.47 -11.40 0.56
C PHE A 41 -23.96 -11.22 0.89
N ALA A 42 -23.39 -12.22 1.55
CA ALA A 42 -21.99 -12.26 1.97
C ALA A 42 -21.54 -11.01 2.77
N CYS A 43 -22.47 -10.41 3.48
CA CYS A 43 -22.25 -9.30 4.43
C CYS A 43 -23.38 -9.30 5.47
N ASP A 44 -23.08 -8.80 6.69
CA ASP A 44 -24.01 -8.86 7.83
C ASP A 44 -24.92 -7.63 7.96
N GLU A 45 -24.70 -6.58 7.15
CA GLU A 45 -25.44 -5.32 7.24
C GLU A 45 -26.93 -5.48 6.97
N TYR A 46 -27.30 -6.50 6.21
CA TYR A 46 -28.69 -6.79 5.86
C TYR A 46 -29.42 -7.67 6.88
N ALA A 47 -28.70 -8.32 7.81
CA ALA A 47 -29.30 -9.16 8.87
C ALA A 47 -30.33 -8.41 9.74
N LYS A 48 -30.25 -7.07 9.79
CA LYS A 48 -31.25 -6.19 10.44
C LYS A 48 -32.66 -6.30 9.83
N TYR A 49 -32.80 -6.79 8.61
CA TYR A 49 -34.08 -7.01 7.93
C TYR A 49 -34.67 -8.41 8.18
N GLY A 50 -33.95 -9.30 8.86
CA GLY A 50 -34.40 -10.63 9.24
C GLY A 50 -33.48 -11.76 8.81
N GLU A 51 -33.82 -13.00 9.21
CA GLU A 51 -32.98 -14.19 8.98
C GLU A 51 -32.70 -14.49 7.49
N ALA A 52 -33.64 -14.14 6.60
CA ALA A 52 -33.47 -14.35 5.14
C ALA A 52 -32.37 -13.44 4.53
N TYR A 53 -31.88 -12.43 5.27
CA TYR A 53 -30.91 -11.45 4.82
C TYR A 53 -29.51 -11.64 5.44
N THR A 54 -29.26 -12.77 6.13
CA THR A 54 -27.92 -13.02 6.71
C THR A 54 -26.91 -13.36 5.63
N ALA A 55 -25.62 -13.21 5.96
CA ALA A 55 -24.51 -13.26 4.99
C ALA A 55 -24.48 -14.55 4.13
N GLU A 56 -24.85 -15.69 4.71
CA GLU A 56 -24.85 -16.98 4.02
C GLU A 56 -26.08 -17.22 3.12
N LYS A 57 -27.11 -16.39 3.22
CA LYS A 57 -28.36 -16.55 2.46
C LYS A 57 -28.24 -16.02 1.04
N GLU A 58 -29.00 -16.63 0.14
CA GLU A 58 -29.13 -16.22 -1.26
C GLU A 58 -29.94 -14.93 -1.38
N ILE A 59 -29.58 -14.05 -2.31
CA ILE A 59 -30.41 -12.90 -2.67
C ILE A 59 -31.52 -13.39 -3.58
N LEU A 60 -32.75 -13.40 -3.06
CA LEU A 60 -33.93 -13.78 -3.81
C LEU A 60 -34.66 -12.53 -4.33
N PRO A 61 -35.32 -12.58 -5.52
CA PRO A 61 -36.02 -11.41 -6.06
C PRO A 61 -37.01 -10.79 -5.06
N GLU A 62 -37.81 -11.61 -4.37
CA GLU A 62 -38.80 -11.15 -3.39
C GLU A 62 -38.22 -10.41 -2.18
N LEU A 63 -36.92 -10.54 -1.93
CA LEU A 63 -36.24 -9.84 -0.85
C LEU A 63 -35.82 -8.43 -1.23
N ILE A 64 -35.84 -8.06 -2.53
CA ILE A 64 -35.30 -6.80 -3.04
C ILE A 64 -36.24 -6.00 -3.95
N ILE A 65 -37.44 -6.53 -4.26
CA ILE A 65 -38.49 -5.87 -5.05
C ILE A 65 -39.74 -5.56 -4.23
N GLY A 66 -40.68 -4.84 -4.80
CA GLY A 66 -41.95 -4.47 -4.17
C GLY A 66 -41.74 -3.56 -2.96
N LYS A 67 -42.25 -3.96 -1.78
CA LYS A 67 -42.03 -3.19 -0.53
C LYS A 67 -40.59 -3.14 -0.07
N ASN A 68 -39.77 -3.98 -0.61
CA ASN A 68 -38.34 -4.11 -0.28
C ASN A 68 -37.44 -3.38 -1.29
N THR A 69 -38.00 -2.68 -2.27
CA THR A 69 -37.27 -1.81 -3.19
C THR A 69 -36.38 -0.86 -2.42
N LYS A 70 -35.16 -0.62 -2.89
CA LYS A 70 -34.11 0.19 -2.24
C LYS A 70 -33.45 -0.41 -1.01
N ILE A 71 -33.62 -1.69 -0.72
CA ILE A 71 -32.82 -2.37 0.31
C ILE A 71 -31.34 -2.45 -0.16
N ILE A 72 -31.11 -2.85 -1.41
CA ILE A 72 -29.79 -2.77 -2.04
C ILE A 72 -29.70 -1.41 -2.74
N GLN A 73 -28.66 -0.65 -2.40
CA GLN A 73 -28.45 0.69 -2.94
C GLN A 73 -26.96 0.92 -3.18
N PRO A 74 -26.58 1.78 -4.17
CA PRO A 74 -25.22 2.25 -4.34
C PRO A 74 -24.64 2.84 -3.04
N ARG A 75 -23.33 2.71 -2.85
CA ARG A 75 -22.65 3.21 -1.64
C ARG A 75 -23.00 4.67 -1.34
N THR A 76 -23.07 5.51 -2.38
CA THR A 76 -23.34 6.94 -2.24
C THR A 76 -24.76 7.25 -1.76
N ALA A 77 -25.71 6.34 -1.95
CA ALA A 77 -27.06 6.44 -1.42
C ALA A 77 -27.18 5.93 0.03
N LYS A 78 -26.21 5.14 0.52
CA LYS A 78 -26.15 4.65 1.90
C LYS A 78 -25.78 5.75 2.86
N SER A 79 -26.26 5.69 4.11
CA SER A 79 -25.91 6.66 5.16
C SER A 79 -24.39 6.66 5.45
N LYS A 80 -23.84 7.80 5.91
CA LYS A 80 -22.42 7.90 6.28
C LYS A 80 -22.01 6.89 7.37
N ALA A 81 -22.94 6.55 8.28
CA ALA A 81 -22.70 5.54 9.32
C ALA A 81 -22.53 4.14 8.71
N GLU A 82 -23.39 3.77 7.76
CA GLU A 82 -23.29 2.50 7.04
C GLU A 82 -22.01 2.43 6.18
N GLN A 83 -21.67 3.49 5.45
CA GLN A 83 -20.43 3.57 4.69
C GLN A 83 -19.19 3.37 5.60
N ALA A 84 -19.16 4.03 6.76
CA ALA A 84 -18.07 3.89 7.73
C ALA A 84 -18.02 2.49 8.37
N SER A 85 -19.18 1.84 8.59
CA SER A 85 -19.25 0.46 9.06
C SER A 85 -18.65 -0.51 8.04
N ARG A 86 -19.04 -0.40 6.77
CA ARG A 86 -18.53 -1.24 5.68
C ARG A 86 -17.03 -1.04 5.44
N THR A 87 -16.53 0.18 5.52
CA THR A 87 -15.08 0.45 5.43
C THR A 87 -14.32 -0.26 6.55
N ARG A 88 -14.84 -0.28 7.78
CA ARG A 88 -14.17 -0.93 8.92
C ARG A 88 -14.29 -2.46 8.89
N LYS A 89 -15.48 -3.00 8.60
CA LYS A 89 -15.78 -4.43 8.70
C LYS A 89 -15.39 -5.21 7.45
N ALA A 90 -15.57 -4.62 6.26
CA ALA A 90 -15.39 -5.27 4.98
C ALA A 90 -14.22 -4.70 4.17
N ALA A 91 -13.42 -3.79 4.73
CA ALA A 91 -12.35 -3.07 4.03
C ALA A 91 -12.81 -2.43 2.69
N GLU A 92 -14.09 -2.04 2.63
CA GLU A 92 -14.71 -1.46 1.44
C GLU A 92 -14.27 -0.01 1.27
N VAL A 93 -13.36 0.24 0.36
CA VAL A 93 -12.85 1.57 0.00
C VAL A 93 -13.05 1.79 -1.48
N PHE A 94 -14.01 2.65 -1.85
CA PHE A 94 -14.29 2.96 -3.25
C PHE A 94 -13.29 3.95 -3.82
N THR A 95 -12.88 3.72 -5.05
CA THR A 95 -11.89 4.53 -5.75
C THR A 95 -12.57 5.65 -6.52
N PRO A 96 -12.18 6.93 -6.32
CA PRO A 96 -12.72 8.04 -7.09
C PRO A 96 -12.51 7.84 -8.59
N SER A 97 -13.47 8.30 -9.41
CA SER A 97 -13.42 8.13 -10.86
C SER A 97 -12.17 8.71 -11.49
N TRP A 98 -11.61 9.81 -10.96
CA TRP A 98 -10.39 10.41 -11.51
C TRP A 98 -9.15 9.50 -11.30
N ILE A 99 -9.08 8.72 -10.19
CA ILE A 99 -8.04 7.70 -9.98
C ILE A 99 -8.29 6.50 -10.89
N CYS A 100 -9.53 6.03 -11.01
CA CYS A 100 -9.88 4.97 -11.96
C CYS A 100 -9.44 5.36 -13.37
N ASN A 101 -9.71 6.60 -13.78
CA ASN A 101 -9.32 7.15 -15.08
C ASN A 101 -7.80 7.15 -15.26
N GLU A 102 -7.04 7.61 -14.26
CA GLU A 102 -5.58 7.63 -14.30
C GLU A 102 -5.00 6.22 -14.49
N MET A 103 -5.49 5.25 -13.73
CA MET A 103 -5.03 3.87 -13.82
C MET A 103 -5.38 3.24 -15.18
N ILE A 104 -6.57 3.49 -15.71
CA ILE A 104 -6.98 2.98 -17.03
C ILE A 104 -6.22 3.70 -18.14
N ASN A 105 -6.02 5.03 -18.04
CA ASN A 105 -5.20 5.79 -18.98
C ASN A 105 -3.79 5.20 -19.07
N HIS A 106 -3.18 4.89 -17.93
CA HIS A 106 -1.85 4.27 -17.91
C HIS A 106 -1.81 2.93 -18.67
N CYS A 107 -2.84 2.08 -18.50
CA CYS A 107 -2.96 0.83 -19.25
C CYS A 107 -3.12 1.06 -20.76
N ASP A 108 -3.87 2.09 -21.14
CA ASP A 108 -4.10 2.41 -22.56
C ASP A 108 -2.87 3.09 -23.18
N GLU A 109 -2.17 3.95 -22.45
CA GLU A 109 -0.87 4.48 -22.88
C GLU A 109 0.14 3.37 -23.18
N GLU A 110 0.21 2.35 -22.32
CA GLU A 110 1.07 1.18 -22.56
C GLU A 110 0.56 0.26 -23.70
N TRP A 111 -0.73 0.32 -24.03
CA TRP A 111 -1.29 -0.39 -25.19
C TRP A 111 -1.01 0.33 -26.49
N PHE A 112 -1.25 1.66 -26.55
CA PHE A 112 -1.17 2.48 -27.74
C PHE A 112 0.22 3.08 -27.99
N GLY A 113 1.12 3.07 -27.02
CA GLY A 113 2.43 3.71 -27.07
C GLY A 113 2.34 5.25 -27.10
N ARG A 114 1.20 5.85 -26.72
CA ARG A 114 0.96 7.29 -26.70
C ARG A 114 0.01 7.69 -25.57
N LYS A 115 0.13 8.93 -25.11
CA LYS A 115 -0.72 9.52 -24.07
C LYS A 115 -2.03 10.08 -24.63
N ASN A 116 -2.98 10.36 -23.73
CA ASN A 116 -4.22 11.08 -24.03
C ASN A 116 -5.08 10.43 -25.13
N VAL A 117 -5.19 9.11 -25.11
CA VAL A 117 -5.92 8.36 -26.14
C VAL A 117 -7.42 8.62 -26.07
N PHE A 118 -8.05 8.39 -24.92
CA PHE A 118 -9.49 8.51 -24.72
C PHE A 118 -9.90 9.84 -24.09
N ASN A 119 -9.04 10.40 -23.27
CA ASN A 119 -9.26 11.70 -22.62
C ASN A 119 -7.92 12.34 -22.21
N ILE A 120 -7.99 13.62 -21.88
CA ILE A 120 -6.90 14.40 -21.30
C ILE A 120 -7.26 14.58 -19.83
N GLN A 121 -6.51 13.97 -18.93
CA GLN A 121 -6.72 14.09 -17.50
C GLN A 121 -6.09 15.37 -16.97
N THR A 122 -6.82 16.08 -16.14
CA THR A 122 -6.35 17.13 -15.23
C THR A 122 -6.31 16.57 -13.81
N GLU A 123 -6.03 17.38 -12.80
CA GLU A 123 -5.79 16.91 -11.43
C GLU A 123 -6.88 15.95 -10.91
N HIS A 124 -8.14 16.41 -10.86
CA HIS A 124 -9.28 15.58 -10.39
C HIS A 124 -10.40 15.45 -11.44
N ASN A 125 -10.14 15.82 -12.69
CA ASN A 125 -11.13 15.82 -13.76
C ASN A 125 -10.49 15.35 -15.08
N TRP A 126 -11.30 15.21 -16.12
CA TRP A 126 -10.83 14.85 -17.45
C TRP A 126 -11.72 15.41 -18.55
N LYS A 127 -11.13 15.67 -19.69
CA LYS A 127 -11.83 16.09 -20.91
C LYS A 127 -11.72 14.98 -21.95
N PRO A 128 -12.85 14.41 -22.44
CA PRO A 128 -12.83 13.42 -23.50
C PRO A 128 -12.16 13.96 -24.78
N THR A 129 -11.42 13.09 -25.49
CA THR A 129 -10.96 13.39 -26.83
C THR A 129 -12.14 13.32 -27.81
N THR A 130 -12.22 14.28 -28.74
CA THR A 130 -13.31 14.36 -29.72
C THR A 130 -13.01 13.62 -31.02
N ALA A 131 -11.71 13.45 -31.36
CA ALA A 131 -11.30 12.70 -32.54
C ALA A 131 -11.55 11.21 -32.36
N PRO A 132 -11.91 10.45 -33.40
CA PRO A 132 -11.97 9.01 -33.39
C PRO A 132 -10.65 8.37 -32.94
N ILE A 133 -10.73 7.25 -32.23
CA ILE A 133 -9.55 6.55 -31.74
C ILE A 133 -8.81 5.89 -32.89
N TRP A 134 -7.60 6.39 -33.17
CA TRP A 134 -6.77 5.86 -34.24
C TRP A 134 -6.03 4.58 -33.81
N PHE A 135 -6.03 3.58 -34.69
CA PHE A 135 -5.32 2.31 -34.53
C PHE A 135 -4.35 2.10 -35.69
N GLU A 136 -3.15 1.61 -35.39
CA GLU A 136 -2.20 1.23 -36.44
C GLU A 136 -2.76 0.04 -37.23
N LYS A 137 -2.72 0.16 -38.56
CA LYS A 137 -3.06 -0.95 -39.46
C LYS A 137 -1.92 -1.97 -39.45
N ASN A 138 -2.15 -3.11 -38.83
CA ASN A 138 -1.18 -4.17 -38.76
C ASN A 138 -1.41 -5.19 -39.90
N ASN A 139 -0.68 -5.03 -41.01
CA ASN A 139 -0.81 -5.86 -42.22
C ASN A 139 -0.49 -7.36 -42.01
N LYS A 140 0.06 -7.73 -40.85
CA LYS A 140 0.45 -9.13 -40.54
C LYS A 140 -0.64 -9.90 -39.73
N ARG A 141 -1.72 -9.27 -39.29
CA ARG A 141 -2.76 -9.91 -38.49
C ARG A 141 -4.11 -9.86 -39.19
N LYS A 142 -4.88 -10.96 -39.08
CA LYS A 142 -6.24 -11.12 -39.67
C LYS A 142 -7.32 -10.19 -39.08
N LYS A 143 -6.99 -9.36 -38.08
CA LYS A 143 -7.93 -8.43 -37.41
C LYS A 143 -7.34 -7.02 -37.40
N ASP A 144 -8.23 -6.02 -37.57
CA ASP A 144 -7.90 -4.62 -37.38
C ASP A 144 -7.51 -4.34 -35.91
N GLY A 145 -6.71 -3.33 -35.65
CA GLY A 145 -6.18 -2.99 -34.34
C GLY A 145 -7.30 -2.73 -33.30
N TRP A 146 -8.42 -2.09 -33.73
CA TRP A 146 -9.56 -1.82 -32.85
C TRP A 146 -10.23 -3.10 -32.35
N GLN A 147 -10.34 -4.13 -33.21
CA GLN A 147 -10.91 -5.44 -32.84
C GLN A 147 -10.03 -6.14 -31.79
N GLN A 148 -8.70 -5.99 -31.87
CA GLN A 148 -7.78 -6.55 -30.86
C GLN A 148 -7.95 -5.84 -29.53
N TYR A 149 -8.13 -4.52 -29.53
CA TYR A 149 -8.39 -3.75 -28.30
C TYR A 149 -9.69 -4.19 -27.62
N VAL A 150 -10.76 -4.32 -28.40
CA VAL A 150 -12.07 -4.79 -27.89
C VAL A 150 -11.96 -6.21 -27.32
N ASP A 151 -11.22 -7.10 -27.99
CA ASP A 151 -11.02 -8.49 -27.59
C ASP A 151 -10.01 -8.66 -26.42
N SER A 152 -9.30 -7.63 -26.00
CA SER A 152 -8.35 -7.72 -24.89
C SER A 152 -9.09 -8.08 -23.59
N LYS A 153 -8.64 -9.17 -22.95
CA LYS A 153 -9.26 -9.66 -21.70
C LYS A 153 -8.78 -8.84 -20.54
N ARG A 154 -9.69 -8.08 -19.92
CA ARG A 154 -9.39 -7.22 -18.78
C ARG A 154 -10.21 -7.64 -17.58
N LEU A 155 -9.55 -7.74 -16.42
CA LEU A 155 -10.13 -8.18 -15.15
C LEU A 155 -10.05 -7.06 -14.13
N GLU A 156 -11.18 -6.71 -13.52
CA GLU A 156 -11.19 -5.95 -12.27
C GLU A 156 -11.25 -6.91 -11.08
N ILE A 157 -10.29 -6.82 -10.19
CA ILE A 157 -10.27 -7.62 -8.96
C ILE A 157 -11.02 -6.89 -7.84
N THR A 158 -11.78 -7.62 -7.00
CA THR A 158 -12.56 -7.04 -5.90
C THR A 158 -13.33 -5.80 -6.36
N CYS A 159 -14.20 -6.03 -7.36
CA CYS A 159 -14.68 -4.95 -8.21
C CYS A 159 -15.71 -4.01 -7.54
N GLY A 160 -16.24 -4.33 -6.37
CA GLY A 160 -17.31 -3.52 -5.76
C GLY A 160 -18.47 -3.31 -6.75
N GLU A 161 -18.84 -2.06 -7.00
CA GLU A 161 -19.83 -1.64 -8.00
C GLU A 161 -19.23 -1.52 -9.43
N ALA A 162 -18.02 -2.05 -9.66
CA ALA A 162 -17.27 -2.11 -10.92
C ALA A 162 -16.84 -0.74 -11.51
N PRO A 163 -16.28 0.21 -10.73
CA PRO A 163 -15.94 1.55 -11.22
C PRO A 163 -14.85 1.57 -12.29
N TYR A 164 -13.99 0.56 -12.36
CA TYR A 164 -12.98 0.43 -13.41
C TYR A 164 -13.55 -0.20 -14.69
N LEU A 165 -14.65 -0.96 -14.60
CA LEU A 165 -15.27 -1.57 -15.78
C LEU A 165 -16.30 -0.65 -16.43
N ALA A 166 -17.21 -0.06 -15.63
CA ALA A 166 -18.30 0.80 -16.12
C ALA A 166 -18.50 1.98 -15.19
N SER A 167 -18.39 3.19 -15.71
CA SER A 167 -18.46 4.44 -14.95
C SER A 167 -19.71 5.25 -15.29
N ARG A 168 -20.89 4.71 -14.97
CA ARG A 168 -22.14 5.47 -15.13
C ARG A 168 -22.22 6.65 -14.16
N TYR A 169 -21.63 6.51 -13.00
CA TYR A 169 -21.51 7.53 -11.97
C TYR A 169 -20.18 7.40 -11.22
N ASP A 170 -19.78 8.44 -10.52
CA ASP A 170 -18.66 8.39 -9.60
C ASP A 170 -19.08 7.70 -8.30
N THR A 171 -18.45 6.59 -7.96
CA THR A 171 -18.78 5.76 -6.78
C THR A 171 -18.45 6.40 -5.44
N THR A 172 -17.83 7.58 -5.43
CA THR A 172 -17.51 8.34 -4.21
C THR A 172 -18.43 9.55 -4.01
N THR A 173 -18.87 10.18 -5.09
CA THR A 173 -19.71 11.38 -5.06
C THR A 173 -21.17 11.13 -5.44
N GLY A 174 -21.44 10.08 -6.23
CA GLY A 174 -22.74 9.82 -6.85
C GLY A 174 -23.02 10.69 -8.07
N GLU A 175 -22.04 11.45 -8.58
CA GLU A 175 -22.22 12.26 -9.78
C GLU A 175 -22.42 11.38 -11.02
N PHE A 176 -23.55 11.56 -11.72
CA PHE A 176 -23.83 10.84 -12.96
C PHE A 176 -22.89 11.31 -14.09
N LEU A 177 -22.35 10.35 -14.84
CA LEU A 177 -21.44 10.61 -15.95
C LEU A 177 -22.13 10.33 -17.29
N PRO A 178 -22.31 11.34 -18.16
CA PRO A 178 -22.81 11.15 -19.51
C PRO A 178 -21.85 10.28 -20.32
N ILE A 179 -22.37 9.56 -21.32
CA ILE A 179 -21.63 8.53 -22.08
C ILE A 179 -20.26 9.02 -22.57
N GLU A 180 -20.20 10.26 -23.06
CA GLU A 180 -18.97 10.84 -23.60
C GLU A 180 -17.88 11.03 -22.53
N LYS A 181 -18.26 11.22 -21.26
CA LYS A 181 -17.35 11.39 -20.14
C LYS A 181 -16.99 10.07 -19.43
N ARG A 182 -17.67 8.97 -19.76
CA ARG A 182 -17.42 7.67 -19.13
C ARG A 182 -16.01 7.17 -19.41
N ILE A 183 -15.40 6.56 -18.42
CA ILE A 183 -13.96 6.22 -18.42
C ILE A 183 -13.68 4.73 -18.24
N GLY A 184 -14.68 3.93 -17.88
CA GLY A 184 -14.51 2.52 -17.61
C GLY A 184 -13.94 1.72 -18.78
N ILE A 185 -13.34 0.61 -18.50
CA ILE A 185 -12.75 -0.28 -19.53
C ILE A 185 -13.78 -0.68 -20.58
N LEU A 186 -15.00 -1.03 -20.13
CA LEU A 186 -16.09 -1.39 -21.02
C LEU A 186 -16.59 -0.16 -21.80
N ASP A 187 -16.70 1.00 -21.13
CA ASP A 187 -17.09 2.26 -21.80
C ASP A 187 -16.14 2.60 -22.96
N ARG A 188 -14.82 2.47 -22.75
CA ARG A 188 -13.80 2.69 -23.80
C ARG A 188 -13.92 1.67 -24.94
N LYS A 189 -14.13 0.39 -24.62
CA LYS A 189 -14.36 -0.63 -25.65
C LYS A 189 -15.63 -0.35 -26.46
N LEU A 190 -16.70 0.06 -25.80
CA LEU A 190 -17.96 0.42 -26.48
C LEU A 190 -17.81 1.69 -27.31
N ARG A 191 -17.06 2.71 -26.85
CA ARG A 191 -16.70 3.86 -27.67
C ARG A 191 -15.97 3.43 -28.94
N VAL A 192 -14.98 2.55 -28.84
CA VAL A 192 -14.28 2.00 -30.01
C VAL A 192 -15.23 1.26 -30.94
N VAL A 193 -16.18 0.48 -30.42
CA VAL A 193 -17.21 -0.17 -31.23
C VAL A 193 -18.15 0.87 -31.89
N ASN A 194 -18.55 1.91 -31.13
CA ASN A 194 -19.38 3.01 -31.67
C ASN A 194 -18.72 3.73 -32.85
N GLU A 195 -17.40 3.87 -32.82
CA GLU A 195 -16.62 4.59 -33.85
C GLU A 195 -16.32 3.73 -35.10
N ASN A 196 -16.30 2.37 -34.98
CA ASN A 196 -15.78 1.49 -36.00
C ASN A 196 -16.75 0.45 -36.57
N ALA A 197 -17.91 0.21 -35.94
CA ALA A 197 -18.86 -0.78 -36.45
C ALA A 197 -19.67 -0.24 -37.64
N ASP A 198 -19.79 -1.05 -38.69
CA ASP A 198 -20.42 -0.66 -39.96
C ASP A 198 -21.93 -0.56 -39.87
N ASN A 199 -22.59 -1.42 -39.11
CA ASN A 199 -24.05 -1.49 -38.97
C ASN A 199 -24.45 -2.06 -37.60
N GLU A 200 -25.76 -2.08 -37.31
CA GLU A 200 -26.28 -2.53 -36.02
C GLU A 200 -25.92 -3.99 -35.67
N ALA A 201 -25.95 -4.88 -36.65
CA ALA A 201 -25.62 -6.30 -36.43
C ALA A 201 -24.14 -6.47 -36.11
N ASP A 202 -23.24 -5.76 -36.80
CA ASP A 202 -21.81 -5.74 -36.53
C ASP A 202 -21.52 -5.05 -35.19
N TRP A 203 -22.21 -3.93 -34.91
CA TRP A 203 -22.14 -3.25 -33.61
C TRP A 203 -22.50 -4.19 -32.47
N PHE A 204 -23.64 -4.89 -32.55
CA PHE A 204 -24.06 -5.83 -31.49
C PHE A 204 -23.08 -6.97 -31.33
N LYS A 205 -22.58 -7.52 -32.41
CA LYS A 205 -21.55 -8.56 -32.38
C LYS A 205 -20.30 -8.10 -31.62
N TRP A 206 -19.78 -6.89 -31.92
CA TRP A 206 -18.58 -6.38 -31.27
C TRP A 206 -18.84 -5.86 -29.87
N ALA A 207 -19.98 -5.25 -29.59
CA ALA A 207 -20.40 -4.93 -28.24
C ALA A 207 -20.44 -6.18 -27.36
N LYS A 208 -21.08 -7.27 -27.82
CA LYS A 208 -21.10 -8.55 -27.10
C LYS A 208 -19.68 -9.08 -26.85
N ARG A 209 -18.77 -8.96 -27.83
CA ARG A 209 -17.35 -9.32 -27.67
C ARG A 209 -16.63 -8.46 -26.64
N ALA A 210 -16.97 -7.19 -26.52
CA ALA A 210 -16.44 -6.30 -25.48
C ALA A 210 -16.82 -6.83 -24.09
N PHE A 211 -18.09 -7.21 -23.88
CA PHE A 211 -18.56 -7.82 -22.64
C PHE A 211 -17.90 -9.19 -22.39
N GLU A 212 -17.77 -10.05 -23.42
CA GLU A 212 -17.10 -11.35 -23.33
C GLU A 212 -15.61 -11.26 -22.97
N ALA A 213 -14.97 -10.08 -23.13
CA ALA A 213 -13.58 -9.82 -22.80
C ALA A 213 -13.40 -8.89 -21.59
N THR A 214 -14.48 -8.65 -20.83
CA THR A 214 -14.48 -7.82 -19.62
C THR A 214 -14.93 -8.66 -18.45
N TYR A 215 -14.10 -8.74 -17.40
CA TYR A 215 -14.27 -9.65 -16.26
C TYR A 215 -14.15 -8.88 -14.95
N GLY A 216 -14.83 -9.36 -13.90
CA GLY A 216 -14.72 -8.84 -12.55
C GLY A 216 -15.17 -9.88 -11.52
N TYR A 217 -14.64 -9.79 -10.30
CA TYR A 217 -15.16 -10.57 -9.19
C TYR A 217 -15.31 -9.73 -7.94
N GLU A 218 -16.31 -10.07 -7.15
CA GLU A 218 -16.63 -9.40 -5.90
C GLU A 218 -17.04 -10.45 -4.84
N TYR A 219 -16.74 -10.15 -3.58
CA TYR A 219 -17.14 -11.00 -2.46
C TYR A 219 -18.58 -10.75 -2.04
N GLN A 220 -18.95 -9.47 -1.90
CA GLN A 220 -20.24 -9.03 -1.39
C GLN A 220 -21.31 -9.07 -2.50
N GLY A 221 -22.44 -9.70 -2.21
CA GLY A 221 -23.47 -9.93 -3.23
C GLY A 221 -24.22 -8.68 -3.64
N ASP A 222 -24.42 -7.73 -2.73
CA ASP A 222 -25.07 -6.45 -3.05
C ASP A 222 -24.23 -5.62 -4.03
N ASN A 223 -22.92 -5.46 -3.75
CA ASN A 223 -22.01 -4.77 -4.66
C ASN A 223 -21.92 -5.50 -6.01
N LEU A 224 -21.89 -6.83 -6.00
CA LEU A 224 -21.87 -7.63 -7.22
C LEU A 224 -23.12 -7.43 -8.07
N LEU A 225 -24.31 -7.35 -7.45
CA LEU A 225 -25.57 -7.08 -8.16
C LEU A 225 -25.51 -5.68 -8.80
N LEU A 226 -25.15 -4.65 -8.03
CA LEU A 226 -24.97 -3.28 -8.54
C LEU A 226 -23.95 -3.21 -9.69
N ALA A 227 -22.84 -3.94 -9.61
CA ALA A 227 -21.88 -4.05 -10.71
C ALA A 227 -22.52 -4.65 -11.97
N ARG A 228 -23.29 -5.73 -11.84
CA ARG A 228 -23.99 -6.37 -12.97
C ARG A 228 -25.03 -5.45 -13.61
N GLU A 229 -25.75 -4.69 -12.81
CA GLU A 229 -26.73 -3.69 -13.24
C GLU A 229 -26.03 -2.54 -13.98
N ASN A 230 -24.98 -1.98 -13.42
CA ASN A 230 -24.18 -0.94 -14.06
C ASN A 230 -23.67 -1.37 -15.44
N LEU A 231 -23.19 -2.59 -15.58
CA LEU A 231 -22.75 -3.12 -16.87
C LEU A 231 -23.94 -3.30 -17.84
N LEU A 232 -25.08 -3.81 -17.37
CA LEU A 232 -26.25 -3.99 -18.22
C LEU A 232 -26.78 -2.67 -18.75
N TRP A 233 -26.89 -1.63 -17.91
CA TRP A 233 -27.31 -0.29 -18.33
C TRP A 233 -26.25 0.39 -19.21
N THR A 234 -24.98 0.12 -19.00
CA THR A 234 -23.94 0.59 -19.92
C THR A 234 -24.14 0.06 -21.33
N PHE A 235 -24.60 -1.18 -21.49
CA PHE A 235 -25.00 -1.72 -22.81
C PHE A 235 -26.21 -0.98 -23.38
N ILE A 236 -27.29 -0.84 -22.60
CA ILE A 236 -28.55 -0.21 -23.03
C ILE A 236 -28.29 1.26 -23.44
N ASP A 237 -27.55 2.00 -22.62
CA ASP A 237 -27.20 3.40 -22.85
C ASP A 237 -26.41 3.55 -24.16
N ASN A 238 -25.37 2.74 -24.39
CA ASN A 238 -24.55 2.81 -25.60
C ASN A 238 -25.32 2.38 -26.85
N PHE A 239 -26.21 1.39 -26.75
CA PHE A 239 -27.07 1.02 -27.86
C PHE A 239 -28.02 2.17 -28.24
N LYS A 240 -28.70 2.77 -27.22
CA LYS A 240 -29.58 3.94 -27.41
C LYS A 240 -28.80 5.14 -27.96
N PHE A 241 -27.60 5.39 -27.47
CA PHE A 241 -26.75 6.48 -27.94
C PHE A 241 -26.41 6.34 -29.42
N LYS A 242 -25.99 5.13 -29.85
CA LYS A 242 -25.58 4.86 -31.25
C LYS A 242 -26.75 4.75 -32.20
N HIS A 243 -27.81 4.00 -31.84
CA HIS A 243 -28.89 3.63 -32.76
C HIS A 243 -30.17 4.41 -32.56
N LYS A 244 -30.26 5.32 -31.57
CA LYS A 244 -31.42 6.16 -31.23
C LYS A 244 -32.73 5.37 -30.99
N LYS A 245 -32.57 4.09 -30.60
CA LYS A 245 -33.64 3.18 -30.20
C LYS A 245 -33.18 2.23 -29.11
N LEU A 246 -34.11 1.51 -28.47
CA LEU A 246 -33.76 0.54 -27.45
C LEU A 246 -33.35 -0.81 -28.09
N PRO A 247 -32.44 -1.56 -27.42
CA PRO A 247 -32.13 -2.91 -27.83
C PRO A 247 -33.32 -3.85 -27.64
N THR A 248 -33.36 -4.93 -28.39
CA THR A 248 -34.38 -5.95 -28.22
C THR A 248 -34.18 -6.74 -26.93
N LEU A 249 -35.26 -7.29 -26.35
CA LEU A 249 -35.19 -8.14 -25.16
C LEU A 249 -34.23 -9.33 -25.36
N SER A 250 -34.14 -9.88 -26.56
CA SER A 250 -33.20 -10.96 -26.89
C SER A 250 -31.74 -10.50 -26.78
N GLN A 251 -31.42 -9.30 -27.26
CA GLN A 251 -30.08 -8.72 -27.14
C GLN A 251 -29.73 -8.44 -25.66
N ILE A 252 -30.64 -7.85 -24.88
CA ILE A 252 -30.50 -7.59 -23.46
C ILE A 252 -30.21 -8.89 -22.71
N LYS A 253 -31.02 -9.97 -22.93
CA LYS A 253 -30.81 -11.28 -22.30
C LYS A 253 -29.49 -11.92 -22.65
N GLN A 254 -29.03 -11.79 -23.89
CA GLN A 254 -27.70 -12.30 -24.27
C GLN A 254 -26.56 -11.59 -23.50
N ILE A 255 -26.62 -10.27 -23.36
CA ILE A 255 -25.64 -9.49 -22.60
C ILE A 255 -25.73 -9.81 -21.11
N ALA A 256 -26.91 -9.87 -20.51
CA ALA A 256 -27.10 -10.25 -19.12
C ALA A 256 -26.47 -11.62 -18.81
N ASN A 257 -26.60 -12.60 -19.71
CA ASN A 257 -25.97 -13.92 -19.56
C ASN A 257 -24.41 -13.83 -19.62
N VAL A 258 -23.85 -12.94 -20.45
CA VAL A 258 -22.40 -12.72 -20.46
C VAL A 258 -21.96 -12.09 -19.14
N ILE A 259 -22.68 -11.09 -18.67
CA ILE A 259 -22.42 -10.41 -17.39
C ILE A 259 -22.44 -11.41 -16.23
N ALA A 260 -23.48 -12.25 -16.13
CA ALA A 260 -23.60 -13.25 -15.06
C ALA A 260 -22.43 -14.27 -15.03
N TRP A 261 -21.80 -14.57 -16.17
CA TRP A 261 -20.59 -15.40 -16.24
C TRP A 261 -19.31 -14.63 -15.90
N ASN A 262 -19.22 -13.38 -16.32
CA ASN A 262 -17.95 -12.64 -16.29
C ASN A 262 -17.79 -11.76 -15.04
N ILE A 263 -18.89 -11.46 -14.37
CA ILE A 263 -18.92 -10.70 -13.11
C ILE A 263 -19.47 -11.68 -12.06
N TRP A 264 -18.56 -12.37 -11.34
CA TRP A 264 -18.91 -13.49 -10.49
C TRP A 264 -18.61 -13.26 -9.02
N GLN A 265 -19.34 -13.96 -8.14
CA GLN A 265 -19.10 -13.90 -6.70
C GLN A 265 -17.95 -14.82 -6.32
N MET A 266 -16.94 -14.28 -5.61
CA MET A 266 -15.78 -15.05 -5.21
C MET A 266 -15.06 -14.47 -3.98
N ASP A 267 -14.67 -15.36 -3.07
CA ASP A 267 -13.58 -15.08 -2.11
C ASP A 267 -12.25 -15.07 -2.89
N GLY A 268 -11.71 -13.86 -3.13
CA GLY A 268 -10.50 -13.69 -3.94
C GLY A 268 -9.22 -14.28 -3.31
N LEU A 269 -9.24 -14.60 -2.02
CA LEU A 269 -8.12 -15.26 -1.32
C LEU A 269 -8.19 -16.78 -1.43
N LYS A 270 -9.40 -17.34 -1.48
CA LYS A 270 -9.65 -18.80 -1.49
C LYS A 270 -10.04 -19.33 -2.86
N ASP A 271 -10.30 -18.46 -3.84
CA ASP A 271 -10.77 -18.81 -5.19
C ASP A 271 -12.10 -19.60 -5.21
N CYS A 272 -12.94 -19.40 -4.20
CA CYS A 272 -14.18 -20.16 -3.98
C CYS A 272 -15.40 -19.25 -3.80
N VAL A 273 -16.57 -19.83 -3.95
CA VAL A 273 -17.86 -19.17 -3.67
C VAL A 273 -17.95 -18.89 -2.17
N PRO A 274 -18.31 -17.66 -1.73
CA PRO A 274 -18.51 -17.34 -0.32
C PRO A 274 -19.53 -18.28 0.33
N PHE A 275 -19.24 -18.79 1.53
CA PHE A 275 -20.09 -19.72 2.28
C PHE A 275 -20.49 -20.98 1.50
N GLY A 276 -19.81 -21.31 0.39
CA GLY A 276 -20.06 -22.51 -0.39
C GLY A 276 -19.40 -23.73 0.28
N ALA A 277 -20.19 -24.54 1.01
CA ALA A 277 -19.80 -25.90 1.35
C ALA A 277 -20.32 -26.85 0.25
N ALA A 278 -19.50 -27.81 -0.19
CA ALA A 278 -19.98 -28.85 -1.10
C ALA A 278 -20.80 -29.83 -0.27
N ASP A 279 -22.10 -29.93 -0.59
CA ASP A 279 -22.96 -31.04 -0.12
C ASP A 279 -22.40 -32.33 -0.74
N ASN A 280 -21.62 -33.08 -0.01
CA ASN A 280 -21.17 -34.40 -0.45
C ASN A 280 -21.45 -35.42 0.65
N PRO A 281 -22.72 -35.97 0.71
CA PRO A 281 -23.10 -36.95 1.70
C PRO A 281 -22.37 -38.30 1.58
N GLN A 282 -21.67 -38.54 0.47
CA GLN A 282 -20.93 -39.80 0.27
C GLN A 282 -19.56 -39.86 0.93
N LEU A 283 -18.94 -38.72 1.34
CA LEU A 283 -17.66 -38.69 2.03
C LEU A 283 -17.80 -38.87 3.56
N GLU A 284 -18.97 -38.63 4.13
CA GLU A 284 -19.23 -38.81 5.56
C GLU A 284 -19.24 -40.28 6.01
N LEU A 285 -19.44 -41.21 5.07
CA LEU A 285 -19.56 -42.63 5.37
C LEU A 285 -18.24 -43.40 5.49
N PHE A 286 -17.11 -42.82 5.10
CA PHE A 286 -15.83 -43.54 5.00
C PHE A 286 -14.66 -42.96 5.79
N ASN A 287 -14.80 -41.82 6.46
CA ASN A 287 -13.70 -41.23 7.26
C ASN A 287 -14.21 -40.65 8.57
N ASN A 288 -13.78 -41.23 9.70
CA ASN A 288 -13.88 -40.65 11.05
C ASN A 288 -13.00 -39.41 11.26
N ALA A 289 -12.68 -38.64 10.19
CA ALA A 289 -12.03 -37.36 10.29
C ALA A 289 -13.11 -36.25 10.26
N PRO A 290 -12.95 -35.14 11.03
CA PRO A 290 -13.88 -34.02 10.95
C PRO A 290 -13.98 -33.57 9.50
N ALA A 291 -15.21 -33.49 8.99
CA ALA A 291 -15.51 -33.09 7.61
C ALA A 291 -14.75 -31.81 7.26
N ILE A 292 -13.72 -31.92 6.44
CA ILE A 292 -13.10 -30.77 5.80
C ILE A 292 -14.15 -30.30 4.80
N ASN A 293 -14.93 -29.25 5.14
CA ASN A 293 -15.88 -28.61 4.25
C ASN A 293 -15.16 -28.29 2.93
N SER A 294 -15.42 -29.06 1.89
CA SER A 294 -14.80 -28.87 0.59
C SER A 294 -15.38 -27.59 -0.02
N LEU A 295 -14.56 -26.56 -0.11
CA LEU A 295 -14.94 -25.26 -0.68
C LEU A 295 -15.33 -25.42 -2.16
N ILE A 296 -16.41 -24.76 -2.58
CA ILE A 296 -16.86 -24.74 -3.98
C ILE A 296 -15.97 -23.76 -4.77
N ASN A 297 -15.06 -24.29 -5.58
CA ASN A 297 -14.18 -23.47 -6.43
C ASN A 297 -14.97 -22.76 -7.53
N CYS A 298 -14.71 -21.45 -7.71
CA CYS A 298 -15.37 -20.64 -8.72
C CYS A 298 -15.02 -21.08 -10.14
N LYS A 299 -16.02 -21.13 -11.01
CA LYS A 299 -15.89 -21.39 -12.44
C LYS A 299 -15.88 -20.10 -13.22
N ILE A 300 -15.03 -20.03 -14.24
CA ILE A 300 -15.03 -18.93 -15.21
C ILE A 300 -15.10 -19.47 -16.63
N LYS A 301 -15.49 -18.61 -17.57
CA LYS A 301 -15.68 -18.99 -18.97
C LYS A 301 -14.71 -18.26 -19.89
N ASN A 302 -14.03 -19.02 -20.74
CA ASN A 302 -13.31 -18.47 -21.87
C ASN A 302 -14.23 -18.48 -23.10
N TRP A 303 -14.66 -17.30 -23.51
CA TRP A 303 -15.61 -17.14 -24.61
C TRP A 303 -15.03 -17.45 -25.98
N ARG A 304 -13.69 -17.38 -26.16
CA ARG A 304 -13.03 -17.62 -27.44
C ARG A 304 -13.05 -19.07 -27.85
N ASN A 305 -12.80 -19.96 -26.92
CA ASN A 305 -12.85 -21.42 -27.14
C ASN A 305 -14.07 -22.08 -26.48
N LYS A 306 -14.96 -21.30 -25.87
CA LYS A 306 -16.18 -21.73 -25.19
C LYS A 306 -15.95 -22.72 -24.04
N THR A 307 -14.75 -22.73 -23.43
CA THR A 307 -14.42 -23.61 -22.30
C THR A 307 -14.78 -22.99 -20.97
N ILE A 308 -15.20 -23.83 -20.02
CA ILE A 308 -15.42 -23.49 -18.62
C ILE A 308 -14.38 -24.22 -17.81
N PHE A 309 -13.75 -23.51 -16.86
CA PHE A 309 -12.73 -24.08 -15.99
C PHE A 309 -12.73 -23.37 -14.62
N TYR A 310 -12.03 -23.93 -13.64
CA TYR A 310 -11.94 -23.33 -12.31
C TYR A 310 -10.96 -22.16 -12.30
N PHE A 311 -11.32 -21.04 -11.66
CA PHE A 311 -10.46 -19.84 -11.55
C PHE A 311 -9.07 -20.18 -11.02
N ARG A 312 -8.97 -21.02 -9.99
CA ARG A 312 -7.69 -21.43 -9.41
C ARG A 312 -6.70 -22.05 -10.41
N THR A 313 -7.20 -22.63 -11.52
CA THR A 313 -6.34 -23.24 -12.55
C THR A 313 -5.56 -22.20 -13.35
N LEU A 314 -5.96 -20.92 -13.33
CA LEU A 314 -5.21 -19.81 -13.89
C LEU A 314 -3.84 -19.66 -13.22
N LYS A 315 -3.76 -19.92 -11.91
CA LYS A 315 -2.52 -19.85 -11.12
C LYS A 315 -1.50 -20.90 -11.57
N GLY A 316 -1.94 -21.97 -12.24
CA GLY A 316 -1.07 -22.99 -12.87
C GLY A 316 -0.59 -22.66 -14.30
N GLY A 317 -0.99 -21.53 -14.87
CA GLY A 317 -0.48 -20.99 -16.15
C GLY A 317 -0.90 -21.72 -17.43
N LYS A 318 -1.79 -22.73 -17.39
CA LYS A 318 -2.08 -23.62 -18.52
C LYS A 318 -3.38 -23.32 -19.29
N THR A 319 -4.25 -22.43 -18.81
CA THR A 319 -5.60 -22.27 -19.37
C THR A 319 -5.82 -20.97 -20.13
N MET A 320 -5.82 -19.84 -19.42
CA MET A 320 -6.05 -18.50 -19.96
C MET A 320 -5.24 -17.51 -19.14
N LYS A 321 -4.80 -16.43 -19.76
CA LYS A 321 -4.31 -15.24 -19.06
C LYS A 321 -5.17 -14.05 -19.40
N PHE A 322 -5.29 -13.12 -18.45
CA PHE A 322 -5.82 -11.79 -18.71
C PHE A 322 -4.71 -10.92 -19.32
N ASP A 323 -5.08 -10.03 -20.24
CA ASP A 323 -4.13 -9.06 -20.78
C ASP A 323 -3.80 -7.99 -19.74
N VAL A 324 -4.81 -7.59 -18.93
CA VAL A 324 -4.66 -6.61 -17.83
C VAL A 324 -5.52 -7.04 -16.65
N ALA A 325 -4.98 -6.97 -15.43
CA ALA A 325 -5.71 -6.97 -14.17
C ALA A 325 -5.59 -5.60 -13.50
N ILE A 326 -6.71 -5.05 -13.01
CA ILE A 326 -6.80 -3.73 -12.39
C ILE A 326 -7.64 -3.82 -11.12
N GLY A 327 -7.40 -2.96 -10.14
CA GLY A 327 -8.29 -2.85 -9.00
C GLY A 327 -7.70 -2.19 -7.77
N ASN A 328 -8.57 -2.05 -6.77
CA ASN A 328 -8.27 -1.62 -5.43
C ASN A 328 -8.59 -2.78 -4.47
N PRO A 329 -7.64 -3.71 -4.22
CA PRO A 329 -7.91 -4.86 -3.36
C PRO A 329 -8.08 -4.46 -1.90
N ALA A 330 -8.78 -5.28 -1.12
CA ALA A 330 -8.88 -5.10 0.32
C ALA A 330 -7.49 -5.05 0.97
N TYR A 331 -7.27 -4.07 1.86
CA TYR A 331 -5.93 -3.83 2.44
C TYR A 331 -5.62 -4.75 3.61
N GLN A 332 -6.63 -5.10 4.41
CA GLN A 332 -6.49 -5.83 5.67
C GLN A 332 -7.61 -6.87 5.80
N ALA A 333 -7.32 -7.96 6.53
CA ALA A 333 -8.35 -8.93 6.90
C ALA A 333 -9.29 -8.35 7.96
N SER A 334 -10.58 -8.63 7.83
CA SER A 334 -11.58 -8.35 8.87
C SER A 334 -11.44 -9.39 10.00
N ASN A 335 -10.72 -9.07 11.07
CA ASN A 335 -10.66 -9.92 12.26
C ASN A 335 -11.17 -9.15 13.46
N GLU A 336 -12.29 -9.59 14.02
CA GLU A 336 -12.87 -9.02 15.25
C GLU A 336 -12.04 -9.32 16.51
N THR A 337 -11.08 -10.26 16.44
CA THR A 337 -10.41 -10.83 17.63
C THR A 337 -9.04 -10.22 17.98
N TYR A 338 -8.40 -9.47 17.08
CA TYR A 338 -7.07 -8.89 17.32
C TYR A 338 -6.96 -7.44 16.90
N ASN A 339 -6.38 -6.59 17.77
CA ASN A 339 -6.06 -5.18 17.52
C ASN A 339 -5.02 -4.93 16.42
N ARG A 340 -4.50 -5.98 15.76
CA ARG A 340 -3.57 -5.91 14.61
C ARG A 340 -4.16 -6.69 13.44
N GLN A 341 -4.65 -5.96 12.46
CA GLN A 341 -5.14 -6.54 11.20
C GLN A 341 -3.95 -6.82 10.28
N GLU A 342 -3.79 -8.07 9.87
CA GLU A 342 -2.75 -8.45 8.91
C GLU A 342 -3.06 -7.89 7.51
N PRO A 343 -2.07 -7.33 6.80
CA PRO A 343 -2.26 -6.88 5.43
C PRO A 343 -2.46 -8.07 4.49
N ILE A 344 -3.54 -8.03 3.70
CA ILE A 344 -3.87 -9.08 2.72
C ILE A 344 -3.62 -8.65 1.26
N TYR A 345 -3.44 -7.35 1.00
CA TYR A 345 -3.18 -6.86 -0.36
C TYR A 345 -1.94 -7.51 -1.03
N PRO A 346 -0.88 -7.95 -0.32
CA PRO A 346 0.22 -8.69 -0.93
C PRO A 346 -0.21 -9.95 -1.69
N LEU A 347 -1.21 -10.66 -1.18
CA LEU A 347 -1.74 -11.89 -1.80
C LEU A 347 -2.43 -11.60 -3.15
N PHE A 348 -3.04 -10.42 -3.28
CA PHE A 348 -3.61 -9.97 -4.55
C PHE A 348 -2.52 -9.61 -5.57
N TYR A 349 -1.42 -8.95 -5.16
CA TYR A 349 -0.27 -8.72 -6.02
C TYR A 349 0.31 -10.04 -6.54
N ASP A 350 0.51 -11.02 -5.67
CA ASP A 350 1.04 -12.34 -6.04
C ASP A 350 0.07 -13.07 -6.99
N THR A 351 -1.23 -12.95 -6.76
CA THR A 351 -2.24 -13.55 -7.63
C THR A 351 -2.24 -12.92 -9.03
N VAL A 352 -2.34 -11.59 -9.14
CA VAL A 352 -2.41 -10.92 -10.46
C VAL A 352 -1.13 -11.07 -11.27
N LYS A 353 0.03 -11.18 -10.61
CA LYS A 353 1.32 -11.48 -11.25
C LYS A 353 1.27 -12.76 -12.09
N VAL A 354 0.51 -13.75 -11.65
CA VAL A 354 0.43 -15.07 -12.31
C VAL A 354 -0.69 -15.08 -13.35
N ILE A 355 -1.88 -14.54 -13.03
CA ILE A 355 -3.07 -14.67 -13.86
C ILE A 355 -3.17 -13.64 -15.00
N ALA A 356 -2.37 -12.57 -14.95
CA ALA A 356 -2.39 -11.50 -15.95
C ALA A 356 -0.99 -11.23 -16.55
N ASP A 357 -0.95 -10.75 -17.78
CA ASP A 357 0.31 -10.28 -18.41
C ASP A 357 0.73 -8.91 -17.85
N LYS A 358 -0.25 -8.05 -17.61
CA LYS A 358 -0.08 -6.71 -17.01
C LYS A 358 -1.01 -6.54 -15.83
N SER A 359 -0.60 -5.76 -14.83
CA SER A 359 -1.50 -5.36 -13.76
C SER A 359 -1.23 -3.95 -13.28
N ILE A 360 -2.29 -3.30 -12.77
CA ILE A 360 -2.19 -2.01 -12.09
C ILE A 360 -3.10 -2.04 -10.86
N LEU A 361 -2.49 -1.87 -9.69
CA LEU A 361 -3.19 -1.94 -8.42
C LEU A 361 -2.87 -0.70 -7.58
N ILE A 362 -3.88 -0.27 -6.82
CA ILE A 362 -3.72 0.76 -5.79
C ILE A 362 -3.71 0.11 -4.40
N SER A 363 -2.79 0.52 -3.54
CA SER A 363 -2.63 -0.07 -2.21
C SER A 363 -1.92 0.87 -1.24
N PRO A 364 -1.86 0.53 0.09
CA PRO A 364 -1.01 1.24 1.03
C PRO A 364 0.46 1.21 0.63
N ALA A 365 1.15 2.35 0.77
CA ALA A 365 2.52 2.53 0.29
C ALA A 365 3.62 2.11 1.26
N ARG A 366 3.29 1.66 2.48
CA ARG A 366 4.27 1.38 3.55
C ARG A 366 5.39 0.42 3.14
N PHE A 367 5.08 -0.56 2.29
CA PHE A 367 6.07 -1.53 1.85
C PHE A 367 7.19 -0.90 1.02
N LEU A 368 6.94 0.23 0.35
CA LEU A 368 7.97 0.97 -0.39
C LEU A 368 9.11 1.47 0.51
N PHE A 369 8.81 1.68 1.78
CA PHE A 369 9.76 2.14 2.81
C PHE A 369 10.20 1.00 3.73
N ASP A 370 9.95 -0.24 3.36
CA ASP A 370 10.16 -1.43 4.18
C ASP A 370 9.53 -1.32 5.59
N ASN A 371 8.40 -0.64 5.68
CA ASN A 371 7.64 -0.40 6.91
C ASN A 371 6.26 -1.07 6.85
N GLY A 372 5.63 -1.21 8.02
CA GLY A 372 4.31 -1.80 8.15
C GLY A 372 4.35 -3.27 8.56
N LEU A 373 3.20 -3.94 8.43
CA LEU A 373 3.02 -5.35 8.85
C LEU A 373 3.24 -6.36 7.71
N THR A 374 3.55 -5.90 6.51
CA THR A 374 3.93 -6.80 5.39
C THR A 374 5.27 -7.48 5.69
N SER A 375 5.42 -8.74 5.25
CA SER A 375 6.66 -9.46 5.50
C SER A 375 7.85 -8.77 4.83
N LYS A 376 8.99 -8.71 5.51
CA LYS A 376 10.23 -8.12 4.98
C LYS A 376 10.71 -8.82 3.69
N GLU A 377 10.48 -10.12 3.60
CA GLU A 377 10.81 -10.90 2.41
C GLU A 377 9.96 -10.46 1.20
N TRP A 378 8.64 -10.29 1.40
CA TRP A 378 7.75 -9.80 0.35
C TRP A 378 8.10 -8.37 -0.07
N ASN A 379 8.36 -7.47 0.90
CA ASN A 379 8.79 -6.09 0.62
C ASN A 379 10.04 -6.10 -0.28
N ARG A 380 11.06 -6.89 0.10
CA ARG A 380 12.30 -7.00 -0.67
C ARG A 380 12.04 -7.54 -2.08
N LYS A 381 11.21 -8.58 -2.24
CA LYS A 381 10.82 -9.11 -3.56
C LYS A 381 10.16 -8.03 -4.42
N MET A 382 9.25 -7.23 -3.85
CA MET A 382 8.61 -6.14 -4.58
C MET A 382 9.60 -5.04 -4.96
N LEU A 383 10.45 -4.59 -4.03
CA LEU A 383 11.42 -3.51 -4.30
C LEU A 383 12.51 -3.90 -5.29
N GLN A 384 12.84 -5.18 -5.40
CA GLN A 384 13.83 -5.71 -6.35
C GLN A 384 13.23 -6.19 -7.68
N ASP A 385 11.90 -6.25 -7.80
CA ASP A 385 11.25 -6.72 -9.01
C ASP A 385 11.37 -5.70 -10.15
N ILE A 386 12.12 -6.05 -11.19
CA ILE A 386 12.38 -5.22 -12.37
C ILE A 386 11.18 -5.11 -13.32
N HIS A 387 10.08 -5.80 -13.07
CA HIS A 387 8.88 -5.80 -13.88
C HIS A 387 7.80 -4.85 -13.35
N ILE A 388 8.08 -4.11 -12.27
CA ILE A 388 7.15 -3.15 -11.69
C ILE A 388 7.70 -1.73 -11.73
N LYS A 389 6.79 -0.76 -11.74
CA LYS A 389 7.11 0.66 -11.54
C LYS A 389 6.02 1.34 -10.70
N VAL A 390 6.42 2.36 -9.94
CA VAL A 390 5.50 3.26 -9.27
C VAL A 390 4.92 4.21 -10.31
N VAL A 391 3.60 4.24 -10.44
CA VAL A 391 2.86 5.19 -11.32
C VAL A 391 2.54 6.46 -10.55
N ARG A 392 2.06 6.30 -9.32
CA ARG A 392 1.75 7.40 -8.40
C ARG A 392 2.12 7.01 -6.97
N PHE A 393 2.64 7.96 -6.23
CA PHE A 393 2.73 7.91 -4.78
C PHE A 393 2.06 9.16 -4.20
N GLU A 394 1.12 8.98 -3.29
CA GLU A 394 0.47 10.08 -2.55
C GLU A 394 0.71 9.85 -1.05
N PRO A 395 1.53 10.67 -0.40
CA PRO A 395 1.83 10.54 1.02
C PRO A 395 0.64 10.83 1.93
N ASP A 396 -0.26 11.70 1.49
CA ASP A 396 -1.50 12.04 2.19
C ASP A 396 -2.67 11.28 1.58
N SER A 397 -3.04 10.15 2.19
CA SER A 397 -4.13 9.31 1.71
C SER A 397 -5.48 10.03 1.64
N SER A 398 -5.69 11.09 2.42
CA SER A 398 -6.95 11.85 2.45
C SER A 398 -7.24 12.56 1.13
N LYS A 399 -6.22 12.86 0.34
CA LYS A 399 -6.37 13.43 -1.01
C LYS A 399 -6.99 12.45 -2.02
N ILE A 400 -6.84 11.15 -1.79
CA ILE A 400 -7.45 10.09 -2.62
C ILE A 400 -8.69 9.52 -1.94
N PHE A 401 -8.60 9.23 -0.65
CA PHE A 401 -9.66 8.62 0.17
C PHE A 401 -10.01 9.49 1.38
N PRO A 402 -10.84 10.54 1.21
CA PRO A 402 -11.11 11.53 2.27
C PRO A 402 -11.67 10.96 3.57
N SER A 403 -12.32 9.79 3.52
CA SER A 403 -12.92 9.12 4.67
C SER A 403 -12.01 8.10 5.37
N THR A 404 -10.75 7.94 4.91
CA THR A 404 -9.88 6.84 5.37
C THR A 404 -8.45 7.35 5.62
N ASP A 405 -7.97 7.27 6.86
CA ASP A 405 -6.57 7.57 7.21
C ASP A 405 -5.69 6.32 6.98
N ILE A 406 -4.92 6.32 5.89
CA ILE A 406 -3.98 5.23 5.56
C ILE A 406 -2.57 5.75 5.78
N LYS A 407 -2.05 5.48 6.97
CA LYS A 407 -0.69 5.91 7.35
C LYS A 407 0.38 5.35 6.43
N GLY A 408 1.27 6.23 5.98
CA GLY A 408 2.34 5.91 5.04
C GLY A 408 1.95 6.15 3.57
N GLY A 409 0.74 6.67 3.34
CA GLY A 409 0.26 7.05 2.02
C GLY A 409 -0.22 5.88 1.15
N ILE A 410 -0.53 6.23 -0.09
CA ILE A 410 -1.07 5.34 -1.12
C ILE A 410 -0.11 5.26 -2.29
N VAL A 411 -0.03 4.09 -2.92
CA VAL A 411 0.75 3.86 -4.12
C VAL A 411 -0.08 3.18 -5.21
N ILE A 412 0.13 3.59 -6.46
CA ILE A 412 -0.31 2.88 -7.64
C ILE A 412 0.91 2.20 -8.27
N ILE A 413 0.87 0.88 -8.33
CA ILE A 413 1.92 0.04 -8.92
C ILE A 413 1.43 -0.54 -10.24
N TYR A 414 2.19 -0.31 -11.29
CA TYR A 414 2.03 -0.97 -12.58
C TYR A 414 3.06 -2.09 -12.73
N ARG A 415 2.62 -3.22 -13.28
CA ARG A 415 3.43 -4.37 -13.62
C ARG A 415 3.25 -4.76 -15.08
N ASP A 416 4.34 -5.11 -15.76
CA ASP A 416 4.33 -5.76 -17.07
C ASP A 416 5.30 -6.95 -17.05
N ASN A 417 4.79 -8.17 -17.18
CA ASN A 417 5.58 -9.40 -17.14
C ASN A 417 6.59 -9.53 -18.30
N LYS A 418 6.46 -8.71 -19.35
CA LYS A 418 7.31 -8.74 -20.56
C LYS A 418 8.28 -7.56 -20.63
N LYS A 419 8.01 -6.46 -19.89
CA LYS A 419 8.81 -5.24 -19.90
C LYS A 419 9.68 -5.18 -18.65
N LYS A 420 10.93 -4.77 -18.82
CA LYS A 420 11.86 -4.54 -17.72
C LYS A 420 11.93 -3.05 -17.43
N PHE A 421 11.79 -2.69 -16.18
CA PHE A 421 12.05 -1.36 -15.61
C PHE A 421 13.30 -1.42 -14.75
N CYS A 422 13.73 -0.32 -14.17
CA CYS A 422 14.70 -0.34 -13.07
C CYS A 422 14.02 -0.86 -11.80
N ALA A 423 14.72 -1.63 -10.98
CA ALA A 423 14.24 -1.98 -9.65
C ALA A 423 13.94 -0.72 -8.84
N ILE A 424 12.89 -0.74 -8.02
CA ILE A 424 12.53 0.42 -7.17
C ILE A 424 13.64 0.69 -6.15
N GLY A 425 14.22 -0.38 -5.58
CA GLY A 425 15.27 -0.26 -4.56
C GLY A 425 14.79 0.54 -3.34
N ASP A 426 15.58 1.51 -2.91
CA ASP A 426 15.15 2.49 -1.91
C ASP A 426 14.22 3.50 -2.57
N PHE A 427 12.96 3.49 -2.16
CA PHE A 427 11.97 4.38 -2.74
C PHE A 427 12.14 5.81 -2.24
N ILE A 428 12.51 6.71 -3.15
CA ILE A 428 12.68 8.14 -2.91
C ILE A 428 11.64 8.90 -3.74
N PRO A 429 10.60 9.48 -3.10
CA PRO A 429 9.48 10.12 -3.81
C PRO A 429 9.88 11.37 -4.61
N ASP A 430 10.83 12.14 -4.08
CA ASP A 430 11.27 13.40 -4.67
C ASP A 430 12.35 13.15 -5.72
N ASP A 431 12.21 13.74 -6.92
CA ASP A 431 13.11 13.52 -8.04
C ASP A 431 14.50 14.13 -7.80
N THR A 432 14.57 15.30 -7.13
CA THR A 432 15.83 15.95 -6.82
C THR A 432 16.61 15.16 -5.76
N LEU A 433 15.90 14.66 -4.72
CA LEU A 433 16.52 13.76 -3.74
C LEU A 433 16.99 12.46 -4.37
N ARG A 434 16.24 11.95 -5.34
CA ARG A 434 16.64 10.74 -6.08
C ARG A 434 17.91 11.03 -6.87
N SER A 435 17.99 12.18 -7.56
CA SER A 435 19.20 12.62 -8.25
C SER A 435 20.39 12.70 -7.29
N ILE A 436 20.24 13.42 -6.18
CA ILE A 436 21.27 13.51 -5.13
C ILE A 436 21.70 12.10 -4.69
N SER A 437 20.75 11.20 -4.38
CA SER A 437 21.07 9.86 -3.88
C SER A 437 21.92 9.03 -4.83
N THR A 438 21.80 9.24 -6.16
CA THR A 438 22.60 8.50 -7.16
C THR A 438 24.09 8.83 -7.12
N LYS A 439 24.45 9.96 -6.52
CA LYS A 439 25.85 10.41 -6.36
C LYS A 439 26.53 9.79 -5.13
N PHE A 440 25.77 9.08 -4.29
CA PHE A 440 26.24 8.47 -3.06
C PHE A 440 25.97 6.97 -3.06
N ILE A 441 26.93 6.19 -2.59
CA ILE A 441 26.77 4.75 -2.44
C ILE A 441 26.15 4.49 -1.07
N LYS A 442 25.09 3.70 -1.04
CA LYS A 442 24.50 3.20 0.21
C LYS A 442 25.37 2.09 0.76
N ASP A 443 26.11 2.35 1.81
CA ASP A 443 27.02 1.40 2.43
C ASP A 443 27.04 1.56 3.95
N VAL A 444 26.77 0.49 4.68
CA VAL A 444 26.81 0.48 6.16
C VAL A 444 28.21 0.18 6.66
N GLU A 445 29.02 -0.53 5.87
CA GLU A 445 30.34 -1.03 6.29
C GLU A 445 31.46 0.00 6.05
N HIS A 446 31.33 0.85 5.02
CA HIS A 446 32.39 1.78 4.62
C HIS A 446 31.99 3.27 4.76
N ASN A 447 30.71 3.57 4.95
CA ASN A 447 30.24 4.94 5.23
C ASN A 447 30.22 5.24 6.74
N LEU A 448 29.66 6.38 7.11
CA LEU A 448 29.63 6.87 8.50
C LEU A 448 29.13 5.83 9.52
N PRO A 449 28.15 4.94 9.18
CA PRO A 449 27.74 3.85 10.06
C PRO A 449 28.87 2.96 10.57
N SER A 450 29.96 2.81 9.82
CA SER A 450 31.11 1.96 10.21
C SER A 450 31.80 2.40 11.51
N ILE A 451 31.66 3.68 11.87
CA ILE A 451 32.21 4.26 13.11
C ILE A 451 31.10 4.66 14.10
N MET A 452 29.88 4.15 13.92
CA MET A 452 28.73 4.46 14.79
C MET A 452 28.42 3.32 15.74
N PHE A 453 28.08 3.66 16.98
CA PHE A 453 27.74 2.73 18.06
C PHE A 453 26.35 3.12 18.60
N GLY A 454 25.39 2.21 18.50
CA GLY A 454 24.01 2.51 18.87
C GLY A 454 23.16 1.25 19.14
N GLY A 455 21.91 1.47 19.53
CA GLY A 455 20.95 0.42 19.86
C GLY A 455 21.11 -0.17 21.27
N ARG A 456 22.33 -0.23 21.82
CA ARG A 456 22.62 -0.61 23.21
C ARG A 456 23.78 0.26 23.73
N SER A 457 23.88 0.40 25.06
CA SER A 457 25.03 1.04 25.67
C SER A 457 26.29 0.19 25.50
N ASP A 458 27.45 0.81 25.33
CA ASP A 458 28.75 0.15 25.29
C ASP A 458 29.15 -0.46 26.65
N LEU A 459 28.52 0.02 27.73
CA LEU A 459 28.74 -0.43 29.09
C LEU A 459 27.54 -1.20 29.61
N LYS A 460 27.80 -2.16 30.49
CA LYS A 460 26.80 -2.84 31.30
C LYS A 460 27.30 -2.98 32.74
N PHE A 461 26.37 -3.10 33.70
CA PHE A 461 26.69 -3.36 35.08
C PHE A 461 27.34 -4.77 35.25
N ASN A 462 28.08 -4.96 36.33
CA ASN A 462 28.69 -6.24 36.67
C ASN A 462 28.14 -6.82 38.01
N ASN A 463 28.63 -7.98 38.42
CA ASN A 463 28.18 -8.65 39.63
C ASN A 463 28.49 -7.85 40.91
N GLU A 464 29.59 -7.09 40.94
CA GLU A 464 29.97 -6.26 42.07
C GLU A 464 28.92 -5.14 42.29
N TYR A 465 28.42 -4.53 41.22
CA TYR A 465 27.34 -3.58 41.30
C TYR A 465 26.05 -4.17 41.90
N LEU A 466 25.62 -5.32 41.38
CA LEU A 466 24.40 -5.97 41.90
C LEU A 466 24.52 -6.42 43.35
N LYS A 467 25.74 -6.76 43.81
CA LYS A 467 26.03 -7.10 45.21
C LYS A 467 25.93 -5.87 46.11
N ASP A 468 26.51 -4.71 45.67
CA ASP A 468 26.55 -3.49 46.47
C ASP A 468 25.23 -2.71 46.44
N TYR A 469 24.42 -2.91 45.37
CA TYR A 469 23.13 -2.25 45.15
C TYR A 469 22.03 -3.26 44.77
N PRO A 470 21.69 -4.22 45.63
CA PRO A 470 20.70 -5.27 45.33
C PRO A 470 19.30 -4.71 45.04
N GLU A 471 18.94 -3.57 45.65
CA GLU A 471 17.68 -2.86 45.42
C GLU A 471 17.53 -2.39 43.97
N SER A 472 18.60 -2.28 43.21
CA SER A 472 18.58 -1.90 41.80
C SER A 472 17.73 -2.85 40.95
N ILE A 473 17.73 -4.16 41.26
CA ILE A 473 16.93 -5.17 40.57
C ILE A 473 15.46 -4.92 40.83
N TYR A 474 15.07 -4.69 42.08
CA TYR A 474 13.68 -4.39 42.44
C TYR A 474 13.14 -3.12 41.79
N ARG A 475 13.89 -2.02 41.82
CA ARG A 475 13.51 -0.78 41.19
C ARG A 475 13.28 -0.91 39.66
N ARG A 476 14.13 -1.68 38.99
CA ARG A 476 13.99 -2.01 37.57
C ARG A 476 12.74 -2.84 37.31
N LEU A 477 12.48 -3.83 38.12
CA LEU A 477 11.28 -4.67 38.00
C LEU A 477 10.02 -3.81 38.15
N GLN A 478 9.96 -2.94 39.14
CA GLN A 478 8.85 -2.00 39.31
C GLN A 478 8.65 -1.10 38.10
N ALA A 479 9.75 -0.61 37.48
CA ALA A 479 9.65 0.21 36.28
C ALA A 479 9.12 -0.56 35.07
N VAL A 480 9.43 -1.85 34.94
CA VAL A 480 8.89 -2.74 33.91
C VAL A 480 7.41 -3.05 34.19
N GLN A 481 7.06 -3.34 35.43
CA GLN A 481 5.69 -3.66 35.82
C GLN A 481 4.70 -2.52 35.60
N LYS A 482 5.12 -1.27 35.63
CA LYS A 482 4.28 -0.10 35.25
C LYS A 482 3.74 -0.20 33.83
N LYS A 483 4.48 -0.84 32.92
CA LYS A 483 4.08 -1.02 31.50
C LYS A 483 3.55 -2.43 31.21
N HIS A 484 4.03 -3.41 31.96
CA HIS A 484 3.75 -4.82 31.78
C HIS A 484 3.46 -5.49 33.14
N PRO A 485 2.25 -5.31 33.71
CA PRO A 485 1.91 -5.74 35.08
C PRO A 485 2.11 -7.25 35.36
N ASN A 486 2.08 -8.07 34.31
CA ASN A 486 2.21 -9.53 34.42
C ASN A 486 3.65 -10.05 34.55
N VAL A 487 4.66 -9.17 34.41
CA VAL A 487 6.07 -9.56 34.57
C VAL A 487 6.39 -9.73 36.04
N LYS A 488 6.78 -10.94 36.45
CA LYS A 488 7.10 -11.27 37.86
C LYS A 488 8.56 -11.07 38.21
N GLU A 489 9.48 -11.26 37.27
CA GLU A 489 10.93 -11.13 37.41
C GLU A 489 11.58 -10.61 36.14
N LEU A 490 12.76 -10.01 36.26
CA LEU A 490 13.58 -9.60 35.11
C LEU A 490 14.27 -10.85 34.53
N SER A 491 14.52 -10.82 33.21
CA SER A 491 15.42 -11.83 32.64
C SER A 491 16.85 -11.64 33.19
N PRO A 492 17.67 -12.69 33.33
CA PRO A 492 19.02 -12.56 33.88
C PRO A 492 19.91 -11.53 33.21
N ASN A 493 19.74 -11.35 31.89
CA ASN A 493 20.48 -10.33 31.14
C ASN A 493 19.99 -8.89 31.43
N GLU A 494 18.71 -8.70 31.74
CA GLU A 494 18.13 -7.37 31.97
C GLU A 494 18.61 -6.70 33.25
N GLU A 495 19.07 -7.51 34.24
CA GLU A 495 19.61 -6.99 35.48
C GLU A 495 20.89 -6.20 35.32
N TYR A 496 21.66 -6.50 34.26
CA TYR A 496 22.94 -5.85 33.95
C TYR A 496 22.84 -4.71 32.94
N GLU A 497 21.67 -4.50 32.34
CA GLU A 497 21.53 -3.55 31.22
C GLU A 497 21.52 -2.09 31.67
N LEU A 498 22.29 -1.25 30.98
CA LEU A 498 22.16 0.21 31.03
C LEU A 498 21.07 0.63 30.06
N LYS A 499 19.80 0.72 30.51
CA LYS A 499 18.62 1.07 29.72
C LYS A 499 18.40 2.58 29.64
N SER A 500 17.57 3.05 28.72
CA SER A 500 17.20 4.47 28.57
C SER A 500 16.61 5.08 29.84
N SER A 501 15.87 4.30 30.63
CA SER A 501 15.28 4.72 31.90
C SER A 501 16.20 4.58 33.12
N THR A 502 17.45 4.12 32.94
CA THR A 502 18.33 3.81 34.06
C THR A 502 18.58 5.01 34.97
N LEU A 503 18.78 6.21 34.39
CA LEU A 503 19.07 7.40 35.18
C LEU A 503 17.86 7.95 35.96
N ASP A 504 16.63 7.58 35.57
CA ASP A 504 15.42 7.85 36.36
C ASP A 504 15.20 6.84 37.49
N VAL A 505 15.51 5.57 37.20
CA VAL A 505 15.15 4.45 38.08
C VAL A 505 16.19 4.21 39.18
N LEU A 506 17.47 4.47 38.87
CA LEU A 506 18.61 4.14 39.75
C LEU A 506 19.30 5.38 40.32
N THR A 507 18.59 6.49 40.54
CA THR A 507 19.15 7.77 40.99
C THR A 507 20.01 7.66 42.25
N ASP A 508 19.65 6.78 43.19
CA ASP A 508 20.35 6.59 44.47
C ASP A 508 21.12 5.28 44.54
N CYS A 509 21.35 4.61 43.43
CA CYS A 509 22.03 3.33 43.34
C CYS A 509 23.41 3.47 42.68
N GLY A 510 24.34 4.19 43.32
CA GLY A 510 25.73 4.35 42.86
C GLY A 510 25.90 5.23 41.64
N LEU A 511 24.84 5.99 41.25
CA LEU A 511 24.89 7.01 40.19
C LEU A 511 25.01 8.42 40.82
N TYR A 512 26.12 9.06 40.65
CA TYR A 512 26.43 10.36 41.28
C TYR A 512 26.14 11.51 40.33
N GLU A 513 25.66 12.65 40.84
CA GLU A 513 25.46 13.88 40.06
C GLU A 513 26.78 14.59 39.82
N THR A 514 27.65 14.62 40.81
CA THR A 514 29.01 15.17 40.76
C THR A 514 30.02 14.04 40.78
N LYS A 515 31.15 14.22 40.09
CA LYS A 515 32.19 13.18 40.04
C LYS A 515 32.79 12.99 41.44
N PRO A 516 32.69 11.79 42.05
CA PRO A 516 33.36 11.49 43.29
C PRO A 516 34.90 11.40 43.10
N ASP A 517 35.64 11.38 44.21
CA ASP A 517 37.11 11.24 44.18
C ASP A 517 37.50 9.77 43.94
N LYS A 518 37.05 9.25 42.80
CA LYS A 518 37.28 7.88 42.33
C LYS A 518 37.30 7.87 40.80
N LEU A 519 37.92 6.82 40.25
CA LEU A 519 37.89 6.61 38.82
C LEU A 519 36.45 6.20 38.38
N CYS A 520 35.83 7.05 37.55
CA CYS A 520 34.45 6.90 37.13
C CYS A 520 34.28 6.93 35.62
N TYR A 521 33.27 6.21 35.16
CA TYR A 521 32.66 6.50 33.86
C TYR A 521 31.66 7.64 33.99
N LYS A 522 31.56 8.46 32.94
CA LYS A 522 30.56 9.52 32.77
C LYS A 522 29.46 8.99 31.84
N ILE A 523 28.19 8.97 32.26
CA ILE A 523 27.08 8.40 31.52
C ILE A 523 26.12 9.51 31.09
N LEU A 524 25.93 9.67 29.78
CA LEU A 524 24.93 10.56 29.18
C LEU A 524 23.60 9.82 29.09
N GLY A 525 22.53 10.43 29.54
CA GLY A 525 21.18 9.89 29.43
C GLY A 525 20.10 10.92 29.68
N LEU A 526 18.86 10.47 29.79
CA LEU A 526 17.73 11.29 30.22
C LEU A 526 17.37 11.00 31.66
N CYS A 527 17.07 12.05 32.41
CA CYS A 527 16.43 11.99 33.70
C CYS A 527 15.31 13.03 33.73
N ASN A 528 14.06 12.61 33.98
CA ASN A 528 12.86 13.43 33.87
C ASN A 528 12.80 14.22 32.51
N MET A 529 13.04 13.50 31.42
CA MET A 529 13.07 14.02 30.03
C MET A 529 14.16 15.08 29.76
N LYS A 530 15.04 15.37 30.70
CA LYS A 530 16.16 16.28 30.53
C LYS A 530 17.47 15.50 30.33
N ARG A 531 18.35 16.02 29.47
CA ARG A 531 19.69 15.47 29.27
C ARG A 531 20.53 15.73 30.52
N VAL A 532 21.12 14.70 31.05
CA VAL A 532 21.99 14.76 32.22
C VAL A 532 23.21 13.86 32.03
N PHE A 533 24.27 14.22 32.75
CA PHE A 533 25.38 13.32 32.99
C PHE A 533 25.29 12.76 34.41
N ARG A 534 25.63 11.49 34.57
CA ARG A 534 25.82 10.84 35.87
C ARG A 534 27.20 10.17 35.86
N PHE A 535 27.76 10.03 37.05
CA PHE A 535 29.04 9.37 37.24
C PHE A 535 28.81 8.04 37.97
N ILE A 536 29.54 7.00 37.57
CA ILE A 536 29.55 5.70 38.22
C ILE A 536 30.98 5.18 38.34
N GLU A 537 31.33 4.57 39.49
CA GLU A 537 32.65 4.01 39.70
C GLU A 537 32.98 2.97 38.62
N LYS A 538 34.21 3.05 38.05
CA LYS A 538 34.63 2.16 36.96
C LYS A 538 34.52 0.69 37.33
N ARG A 539 34.75 0.34 38.61
CA ARG A 539 34.66 -1.05 39.14
C ARG A 539 33.30 -1.68 38.96
N TYR A 540 32.21 -0.94 38.85
CA TYR A 540 30.84 -1.42 38.72
C TYR A 540 30.41 -1.69 37.27
N MET A 541 31.23 -1.34 36.30
CA MET A 541 30.85 -1.42 34.88
C MET A 541 31.88 -2.26 34.13
N ILE A 542 31.40 -2.94 33.10
CA ILE A 542 32.24 -3.63 32.11
C ILE A 542 31.82 -3.25 30.69
N ALA A 543 32.79 -3.25 29.79
CA ALA A 543 32.53 -3.06 28.38
C ALA A 543 31.68 -4.22 27.85
N ARG A 544 30.65 -3.90 27.09
CA ARG A 544 29.78 -4.89 26.46
C ARG A 544 30.53 -5.72 25.41
N TYR A 545 31.36 -5.05 24.62
CA TYR A 545 32.15 -5.66 23.57
C TYR A 545 33.62 -5.29 23.76
N THR A 546 34.49 -6.28 23.74
CA THR A 546 35.92 -6.09 24.01
C THR A 546 36.63 -5.29 22.90
N ASN A 547 36.26 -5.58 21.63
CA ASN A 547 36.94 -5.05 20.47
C ASN A 547 36.10 -4.08 19.63
N HIS A 548 34.86 -3.79 20.05
CA HIS A 548 33.93 -2.93 19.32
C HIS A 548 33.25 -1.97 20.31
N ASN A 549 33.96 -0.96 20.72
CA ASN A 549 33.46 0.13 21.57
C ASN A 549 34.32 1.38 21.35
N ASN A 550 33.83 2.53 21.80
CA ASN A 550 34.55 3.81 21.73
C ASN A 550 34.67 4.50 23.08
N ILE A 551 34.78 3.71 24.15
CA ILE A 551 34.79 4.23 25.52
C ILE A 551 36.02 5.10 25.78
N GLU A 552 37.18 4.71 25.27
CA GLU A 552 38.47 5.38 25.54
C GLU A 552 38.78 6.52 24.54
N GLY A 553 37.98 6.71 23.49
CA GLY A 553 38.19 7.75 22.48
C GLY A 553 37.27 8.96 22.62
N TYR A 554 37.63 10.06 21.92
CA TYR A 554 36.72 11.18 21.68
C TYR A 554 35.65 10.77 20.66
N LYS A 555 34.45 11.31 20.79
CA LYS A 555 33.30 10.95 19.99
C LYS A 555 32.24 12.04 19.97
N VAL A 556 31.23 11.89 19.11
CA VAL A 556 30.04 12.77 19.09
C VAL A 556 28.83 11.97 19.44
N PHE A 557 28.02 12.44 20.39
CA PHE A 557 26.71 11.87 20.72
C PHE A 557 25.60 12.57 19.95
N VAL A 558 24.71 11.77 19.32
CA VAL A 558 23.46 12.23 18.69
C VAL A 558 22.29 11.47 19.30
N PRO A 559 21.08 12.07 19.43
CA PRO A 559 19.90 11.35 19.91
C PRO A 559 19.51 10.23 18.96
N GLU A 560 19.10 9.10 19.50
CA GLU A 560 18.51 7.99 18.74
C GLU A 560 17.11 8.36 18.19
N SER A 561 16.42 9.28 18.87
CA SER A 561 15.12 9.81 18.41
C SER A 561 15.19 11.32 18.27
N ASN A 562 14.81 11.83 17.09
CA ASN A 562 14.85 13.25 16.75
C ASN A 562 13.82 13.61 15.69
N GLY A 563 13.08 14.70 15.90
CA GLY A 563 12.16 15.25 14.92
C GLY A 563 11.01 14.33 14.50
N SER A 564 10.49 14.53 13.30
CA SER A 564 9.36 13.81 12.71
C SER A 564 9.76 12.82 11.59
N GLY A 565 10.97 12.97 11.06
CA GLY A 565 11.46 12.28 9.86
C GLY A 565 11.36 13.14 8.61
N ALA A 566 11.11 14.44 8.75
CA ALA A 566 11.17 15.36 7.63
C ALA A 566 12.62 15.53 7.12
N ILE A 567 12.74 15.79 5.83
CA ILE A 567 14.05 15.95 5.17
C ILE A 567 14.78 17.17 5.73
N GLY A 568 16.05 17.01 6.02
CA GLY A 568 16.92 18.11 6.46
C GLY A 568 16.59 18.64 7.86
N GLU A 569 15.87 17.88 8.69
CA GLU A 569 15.59 18.27 10.07
C GLU A 569 16.87 18.62 10.84
N VAL A 570 16.74 19.61 11.72
CA VAL A 570 17.80 19.98 12.67
C VAL A 570 18.00 18.83 13.66
N LEU A 571 19.24 18.36 13.79
CA LEU A 571 19.58 17.37 14.83
C LEU A 571 19.52 18.04 16.20
N SER A 572 18.83 17.42 17.16
CA SER A 572 18.78 17.93 18.53
C SER A 572 20.19 17.93 19.11
N THR A 573 20.76 19.09 19.27
CA THR A 573 22.09 19.43 19.81
C THR A 573 23.05 18.25 20.01
N PRO A 574 23.87 17.88 19.03
CA PRO A 574 24.94 16.90 19.21
C PRO A 574 25.93 17.36 20.26
N LEU A 575 26.57 16.42 20.97
CA LEU A 575 27.51 16.69 22.06
C LEU A 575 28.83 15.95 21.87
N ILE A 576 29.94 16.58 22.17
CA ILE A 576 31.25 15.92 22.21
C ILE A 576 31.36 15.10 23.50
N GLY A 577 31.74 13.85 23.35
CA GLY A 577 32.07 12.94 24.42
C GLY A 577 33.60 12.80 24.56
N THR A 578 34.08 12.98 25.77
CA THR A 578 35.51 12.77 26.12
C THR A 578 35.76 11.28 26.44
N PRO A 579 37.01 10.83 26.55
CA PRO A 579 37.33 9.51 27.05
C PRO A 579 36.62 9.18 28.37
N LEU A 580 36.32 7.91 28.60
CA LEU A 580 35.52 7.39 29.71
C LEU A 580 34.06 7.89 29.75
N THR A 581 33.58 8.45 28.66
CA THR A 581 32.15 8.79 28.54
C THR A 581 31.43 7.76 27.69
N SER A 582 30.27 7.28 28.19
CA SER A 582 29.34 6.41 27.48
C SER A 582 27.92 7.01 27.55
N SER A 583 26.94 6.35 26.97
CA SER A 583 25.54 6.79 27.01
C SER A 583 24.57 5.62 27.25
N THR A 584 23.36 5.98 27.69
CA THR A 584 22.21 5.09 27.60
C THR A 584 21.80 4.92 26.14
N PRO A 585 20.99 3.90 25.74
CA PRO A 585 20.51 3.68 24.37
C PRO A 585 19.68 4.83 23.78
N THR A 586 19.42 5.89 24.54
CA THR A 586 18.78 7.14 24.08
C THR A 586 19.67 7.92 23.12
N PHE A 587 20.99 7.66 23.11
CA PHE A 587 21.97 8.32 22.26
C PHE A 587 22.76 7.29 21.46
N ILE A 588 23.20 7.70 20.30
CA ILE A 588 24.18 7.02 19.44
C ILE A 588 25.48 7.77 19.58
N SER A 589 26.61 7.06 19.72
CA SER A 589 27.93 7.66 19.67
C SER A 589 28.59 7.41 18.32
N ILE A 590 29.30 8.41 17.80
CA ILE A 590 29.93 8.36 16.47
C ILE A 590 31.42 8.69 16.66
N GLY A 591 32.30 7.88 16.11
CA GLY A 591 33.74 8.03 16.18
C GLY A 591 34.39 7.35 17.38
N ASN A 592 35.70 7.18 17.28
CA ASN A 592 36.62 6.72 18.34
C ASN A 592 37.96 7.38 18.08
N PHE A 593 38.02 8.69 18.33
CA PHE A 593 39.14 9.53 17.94
C PHE A 593 40.17 9.67 19.04
N ASN A 594 41.45 9.91 18.65
CA ASN A 594 42.53 10.07 19.59
C ASN A 594 42.60 11.47 20.20
N ASN A 595 42.05 12.49 19.53
CA ASN A 595 42.04 13.88 19.97
C ASN A 595 40.64 14.47 19.84
N GLN A 596 40.46 15.66 20.44
CA GLN A 596 39.21 16.37 20.47
C GLN A 596 38.89 17.01 19.11
N ASP A 597 39.92 17.47 18.38
CA ASP A 597 39.75 18.21 17.12
C ASP A 597 39.05 17.34 16.07
N GLU A 598 39.40 16.05 15.96
CA GLU A 598 38.71 15.11 15.06
C GLU A 598 37.24 14.95 15.42
N ALA A 599 36.90 14.96 16.71
CA ALA A 599 35.50 14.91 17.14
C ALA A 599 34.75 16.23 16.84
N GLU A 600 35.45 17.39 16.89
CA GLU A 600 34.88 18.68 16.50
C GLU A 600 34.66 18.75 14.99
N HIS A 601 35.59 18.22 14.18
CA HIS A 601 35.46 18.11 12.73
C HIS A 601 34.23 17.23 12.36
N LEU A 602 34.07 16.06 13.00
CA LEU A 602 32.88 15.25 12.84
C LEU A 602 31.62 16.00 13.27
N LEU A 603 31.66 16.76 14.37
CA LEU A 603 30.51 17.55 14.83
C LEU A 603 30.08 18.58 13.80
N LYS A 604 31.04 19.30 13.17
CA LYS A 604 30.72 20.21 12.05
C LYS A 604 30.14 19.45 10.87
N TYR A 605 30.70 18.29 10.49
CA TYR A 605 30.25 17.48 9.38
C TYR A 605 28.79 17.05 9.52
N ILE A 606 28.38 16.50 10.66
CA ILE A 606 26.99 16.05 10.87
C ILE A 606 25.98 17.21 10.95
N LYS A 607 26.42 18.43 11.20
CA LYS A 607 25.60 19.65 11.16
C LYS A 607 25.38 20.15 9.73
N THR A 608 26.18 19.76 8.75
CA THR A 608 26.06 20.22 7.36
C THR A 608 24.68 19.89 6.80
N LYS A 609 24.20 20.73 5.88
CA LYS A 609 22.92 20.54 5.20
C LYS A 609 22.92 19.26 4.36
N LEU A 610 24.04 18.99 3.65
CA LEU A 610 24.19 17.79 2.84
C LEU A 610 24.02 16.52 3.66
N VAL A 611 24.72 16.39 4.80
CA VAL A 611 24.60 15.21 5.66
C VAL A 611 23.18 15.01 6.15
N ARG A 612 22.47 16.06 6.52
CA ARG A 612 21.09 15.98 6.99
C ARG A 612 20.11 15.64 5.89
N VAL A 613 20.37 16.03 4.64
CA VAL A 613 19.60 15.57 3.47
C VAL A 613 19.82 14.08 3.25
N LEU A 614 21.08 13.62 3.23
CA LEU A 614 21.42 12.20 3.04
C LEU A 614 20.82 11.31 4.15
N LEU A 615 20.88 11.78 5.40
CA LEU A 615 20.18 11.13 6.51
C LEU A 615 18.65 11.04 6.26
N GLY A 616 18.05 12.14 5.77
CA GLY A 616 16.63 12.24 5.49
C GLY A 616 16.13 11.27 4.40
N ILE A 617 16.99 10.78 3.52
CA ILE A 617 16.64 9.79 2.48
C ILE A 617 16.07 8.52 3.11
N LEU A 618 16.70 7.99 4.16
CA LEU A 618 16.28 6.75 4.82
C LEU A 618 15.48 6.98 6.11
N LYS A 619 15.61 8.15 6.74
CA LYS A 619 14.90 8.50 7.97
C LYS A 619 13.45 8.89 7.66
N LYS A 620 12.48 8.04 8.00
CA LYS A 620 11.02 8.21 7.74
C LYS A 620 10.19 8.41 9.00
N THR A 621 10.81 8.35 10.15
CA THR A 621 10.18 8.51 11.47
C THR A 621 11.09 9.31 12.38
N GLN A 622 10.68 9.55 13.62
CA GLN A 622 11.55 10.16 14.63
C GLN A 622 12.78 9.32 14.98
N HIS A 623 12.75 7.99 14.75
CA HIS A 623 13.88 7.10 15.03
C HIS A 623 15.02 7.30 14.03
N ASN A 624 16.24 7.25 14.56
CA ASN A 624 17.45 7.53 13.84
C ASN A 624 18.52 6.43 14.07
N PRO A 625 18.17 5.14 13.78
CA PRO A 625 19.13 4.05 13.98
C PRO A 625 20.33 4.19 13.04
N VAL A 626 21.42 3.49 13.38
CA VAL A 626 22.67 3.51 12.60
C VAL A 626 22.45 3.30 11.09
N SER A 627 21.53 2.40 10.72
CA SER A 627 21.24 2.09 9.31
C SER A 627 20.67 3.27 8.51
N THR A 628 20.06 4.26 9.13
CA THR A 628 19.54 5.46 8.43
C THR A 628 20.63 6.36 7.89
N TRP A 629 21.86 6.23 8.40
CA TRP A 629 23.03 7.00 7.97
C TRP A 629 23.79 6.36 6.80
N ALA A 630 23.28 5.28 6.22
CA ALA A 630 23.99 4.48 5.22
C ALA A 630 24.37 5.24 3.93
N TYR A 631 23.70 6.34 3.59
CA TYR A 631 24.10 7.23 2.48
C TYR A 631 25.14 8.29 2.87
N VAL A 632 25.45 8.45 4.16
CA VAL A 632 26.36 9.49 4.62
C VAL A 632 27.81 8.99 4.52
N PRO A 633 28.64 9.54 3.60
CA PRO A 633 30.00 9.08 3.41
C PRO A 633 30.86 9.31 4.67
N LEU A 634 31.77 8.39 4.94
CA LEU A 634 32.80 8.61 5.92
C LEU A 634 33.84 9.60 5.34
N GLN A 635 34.23 10.59 6.11
CA GLN A 635 35.28 11.54 5.76
C GLN A 635 36.57 11.26 6.56
N ASP A 636 37.68 11.79 6.09
CA ASP A 636 38.88 11.96 6.90
C ASP A 636 38.69 13.20 7.80
N PHE A 637 38.74 13.01 9.12
CA PHE A 637 38.59 14.10 10.11
C PHE A 637 39.91 14.60 10.63
N THR A 638 41.05 14.10 10.12
CA THR A 638 42.39 14.56 10.49
C THR A 638 42.77 15.84 9.73
N ASP A 639 43.89 16.48 10.13
CA ASP A 639 44.44 17.64 9.43
C ASP A 639 44.90 17.37 7.99
N LYS A 640 44.91 16.09 7.56
CA LYS A 640 45.27 15.67 6.19
C LYS A 640 44.05 15.57 5.26
N SER A 641 42.88 15.91 5.77
CA SER A 641 41.60 15.85 5.02
C SER A 641 41.65 16.76 3.78
N ASP A 642 40.97 16.35 2.74
CA ASP A 642 40.67 17.19 1.56
C ASP A 642 39.57 18.25 1.86
N ILE A 643 38.95 18.21 3.04
CA ILE A 643 38.04 19.22 3.57
C ILE A 643 38.74 20.09 4.59
N ASP A 644 38.68 21.40 4.41
CA ASP A 644 39.17 22.37 5.39
C ASP A 644 38.18 22.51 6.55
N TRP A 645 38.40 21.74 7.61
CA TRP A 645 37.56 21.73 8.81
C TRP A 645 37.63 22.99 9.67
N SER A 646 38.60 23.90 9.41
CA SER A 646 38.68 25.18 10.09
C SER A 646 37.54 26.12 9.73
N LYS A 647 36.88 25.88 8.60
CA LYS A 647 35.81 26.68 8.04
C LYS A 647 34.49 26.55 8.80
N SER A 648 33.54 27.44 8.50
CA SER A 648 32.19 27.40 8.99
C SER A 648 31.43 26.17 8.40
N VAL A 649 30.34 25.76 9.05
CA VAL A 649 29.51 24.63 8.58
C VAL A 649 29.03 24.85 7.15
N HIS A 650 28.64 26.09 6.80
CA HIS A 650 28.22 26.42 5.43
C HIS A 650 29.37 26.33 4.41
N GLU A 651 30.56 26.82 4.73
CA GLU A 651 31.71 26.69 3.83
C GLU A 651 32.14 25.24 3.66
N ILE A 652 31.92 24.38 4.68
CA ILE A 652 32.14 22.94 4.59
C ILE A 652 31.06 22.32 3.65
N ASP A 653 29.80 22.75 3.71
CA ASP A 653 28.77 22.32 2.75
C ASP A 653 29.21 22.64 1.31
N LEU A 654 29.73 23.84 1.03
CA LEU A 654 30.19 24.21 -0.32
C LEU A 654 31.33 23.31 -0.81
N GLN A 655 32.25 22.93 0.06
CA GLN A 655 33.34 22.00 -0.25
C GLN A 655 32.79 20.61 -0.58
N LEU A 656 31.79 20.12 0.20
CA LEU A 656 31.15 18.83 -0.01
C LEU A 656 30.32 18.81 -1.30
N TYR A 657 29.58 19.89 -1.63
CA TYR A 657 28.85 20.00 -2.90
C TYR A 657 29.79 19.84 -4.10
N LYS A 658 30.94 20.53 -4.05
CA LYS A 658 31.98 20.44 -5.09
C LYS A 658 32.58 19.02 -5.14
N LYS A 659 32.92 18.44 -3.99
CA LYS A 659 33.54 17.11 -3.88
C LYS A 659 32.65 16.02 -4.52
N TYR A 660 31.33 16.08 -4.28
CA TYR A 660 30.38 15.11 -4.78
C TYR A 660 29.70 15.50 -6.09
N GLY A 661 30.09 16.64 -6.69
CA GLY A 661 29.61 17.06 -8.02
C GLY A 661 28.12 17.34 -8.07
N LEU A 662 27.57 18.00 -7.04
CA LEU A 662 26.18 18.44 -7.04
C LEU A 662 25.99 19.54 -8.08
N ASP A 663 24.86 19.49 -8.81
CA ASP A 663 24.49 20.54 -9.75
C ASP A 663 23.74 21.70 -9.08
N ALA A 664 23.45 22.76 -9.85
CA ALA A 664 22.83 23.96 -9.32
C ALA A 664 21.41 23.73 -8.73
N ASP A 665 20.63 22.85 -9.35
CA ASP A 665 19.26 22.55 -8.90
C ASP A 665 19.28 21.74 -7.60
N GLU A 666 20.20 20.79 -7.46
CA GLU A 666 20.43 19.99 -6.26
C GLU A 666 20.92 20.86 -5.10
N ILE A 667 21.87 21.76 -5.35
CA ILE A 667 22.36 22.72 -4.35
C ILE A 667 21.24 23.65 -3.91
N ASN A 668 20.49 24.23 -4.86
CA ASN A 668 19.34 25.08 -4.54
C ASN A 668 18.29 24.34 -3.71
N PHE A 669 18.01 23.09 -4.04
CA PHE A 669 17.11 22.26 -3.25
C PHE A 669 17.60 22.12 -1.80
N ILE A 670 18.86 21.76 -1.59
CA ILE A 670 19.45 21.60 -0.26
C ILE A 670 19.39 22.94 0.50
N GLU A 671 19.80 24.03 -0.14
CA GLU A 671 19.88 25.35 0.50
C GLU A 671 18.52 25.90 0.92
N THR A 672 17.47 25.62 0.15
CA THR A 672 16.10 26.13 0.40
C THR A 672 15.29 25.25 1.35
N HIS A 673 15.50 23.93 1.35
CA HIS A 673 14.72 22.99 2.15
C HIS A 673 15.34 22.65 3.50
N VAL A 674 16.63 22.95 3.71
CA VAL A 674 17.35 22.59 4.93
C VAL A 674 17.77 23.83 5.72
N LYS A 675 17.26 23.95 6.94
CA LYS A 675 17.64 25.05 7.84
C LYS A 675 19.11 24.94 8.24
N PRO A 676 19.85 26.06 8.37
CA PRO A 676 21.23 26.02 8.86
C PRO A 676 21.30 25.49 10.31
N MET A 677 22.44 24.91 10.66
CA MET A 677 22.84 24.56 12.02
C MET A 677 24.26 25.11 12.24
N GLU A 678 24.42 25.92 13.28
CA GLU A 678 25.73 26.42 13.74
C GLU A 678 26.37 25.47 14.75
#